data_d921572aab67621a9c68e079b32b14ad
#
_entry.id   d921572aab67621a9c68e079b32b14ad
#
_cell.length_a   1.000
_cell.length_b   1.000
_cell.length_c   1.000
_cell.angle_alpha   90.00
_cell.angle_beta   90.00
_cell.angle_gamma   90.00
#
_symmetry.space_group_name_H-M   'P 1'
#
loop_
_entity.id
_entity.type
_entity.pdbx_description
1 polymer ?
#
loop_
_entity_poly.entity_id
_entity_poly.type
_entity_poly.pdbx_seq_one_letter_code
_entity_poly.pdbx_strand_id
1 'polypeptide(L)'
;MIEHVDPFIGSSATDLPAPVGLAASWWWPKPQVGNTHPGATYPFGMVSACAYSGAYPTGYGQYELNTEGVPPQLFTEQLASGFTHFQQSGTGAIRKYYNYFRVTPMLEPLDALGTAWTVADEEAEPGYYACTLGPSTGSGNGVGGSGNGAGGAGNSQGIRCELTVGPKSAVHRYTFPAHADARLVVDFSMGGLVIPYGRTVPLRAHLETTAPGVAHAEIVVEGTPLATHLEFDGADWPQLLWYDRRLMQGGTRLDFDRIRPTTLRPFGLMWRGRAEPGQVVELRFGFSLRGADQARTNLHRDGAARERVEVRRPEPPEDRTPAVAGPVAFDERRAGTAAAWREHLGRIKIETPSSARRTVFYSALYHGMIKPCFAVDESPFWPSDGAFAFDICTMWDIYRTQLPLLTALFPARAVELANALINIAEEEGNLPIGYRMAKGVDRFSRQGSALAQTFLADLCTLGLPGLDWDWALVHMDLDLRRAYGEEYLLRGVAHPVTHTLDLAFGYHCTAKVARHVGDTALAEQLEGLATRWVNAFDAETGLLIDSSFYEGGRWNYSFRVLHDMAARIDLAGGEDAYLALLDSFFGYGAEPVTQVGERPSVAELAAGYALNRFEGLNNEPDMEAPWAYHYLGRPDRTAEIVHGVVENMFGLGRGGLPGNDDSGGLSSWYVWASLGLFPVAGQGLYLVNAPSFAWSRLRLGRETLEITTTGFVEPGPDRPPQYVQAVWFNDQPWEQSWITTRELHRGGTLLIDLGPTPSAWGTTTRPPSVTPPGAGHDAPSGAPVPLTTTG
;
A
#
# COMPACT_ATOMS: atom_id res chain seq x y z
N MET A 1 -4.85 -18.38 -11.31
CA MET A 1 -4.18 -17.19 -10.76
C MET A 1 -4.81 -16.79 -9.43
N ILE A 2 -6.11 -16.57 -9.36
CA ILE A 2 -6.80 -16.24 -8.09
C ILE A 2 -6.64 -17.36 -7.05
N GLU A 3 -6.64 -18.59 -7.48
CA GLU A 3 -6.42 -19.80 -6.67
C GLU A 3 -5.00 -19.95 -6.11
N HIS A 4 -4.09 -19.07 -6.50
CA HIS A 4 -2.73 -19.01 -6.01
C HIS A 4 -2.48 -17.83 -5.07
N VAL A 5 -3.49 -17.01 -4.81
CA VAL A 5 -3.36 -15.89 -3.87
C VAL A 5 -3.65 -16.39 -2.46
N ASP A 6 -2.73 -16.12 -1.55
CA ASP A 6 -2.93 -16.30 -0.12
C ASP A 6 -2.97 -14.94 0.57
N PRO A 7 -4.18 -14.39 0.86
CA PRO A 7 -4.32 -13.09 1.50
C PRO A 7 -3.79 -13.03 2.94
N PHE A 8 -3.46 -14.17 3.54
CA PHE A 8 -2.87 -14.21 4.88
C PHE A 8 -1.38 -13.85 4.92
N ILE A 9 -0.67 -13.87 3.78
CA ILE A 9 0.75 -13.51 3.75
C ILE A 9 0.95 -12.09 4.26
N GLY A 10 1.85 -11.91 5.23
CA GLY A 10 2.15 -10.62 5.87
C GLY A 10 1.19 -10.20 6.98
N SER A 11 0.18 -11.00 7.34
CA SER A 11 -0.81 -10.66 8.37
C SER A 11 -0.35 -10.93 9.81
N SER A 12 0.87 -11.37 10.00
CA SER A 12 1.49 -11.60 11.31
C SER A 12 2.95 -11.13 11.31
N ALA A 13 3.65 -11.38 12.40
CA ALA A 13 5.08 -11.12 12.48
C ALA A 13 5.85 -11.89 11.41
N THR A 14 6.93 -11.29 10.95
CA THR A 14 7.85 -11.96 10.03
C THR A 14 8.43 -13.22 10.66
N ASP A 15 8.57 -14.26 9.85
CA ASP A 15 9.24 -15.52 10.24
C ASP A 15 10.77 -15.38 10.22
N LEU A 16 11.28 -14.22 9.82
CA LEU A 16 12.70 -13.96 9.68
C LEU A 16 13.36 -13.71 11.05
N PRO A 17 14.64 -14.06 11.21
CA PRO A 17 15.37 -13.74 12.42
C PRO A 17 15.46 -12.23 12.65
N ALA A 18 15.54 -11.83 13.92
CA ALA A 18 15.69 -10.43 14.25
C ALA A 18 16.98 -9.86 13.61
N PRO A 19 16.94 -8.68 13.00
CA PRO A 19 18.11 -8.07 12.41
C PRO A 19 19.15 -7.70 13.46
N VAL A 20 20.42 -7.63 13.05
CA VAL A 20 21.56 -7.33 13.90
C VAL A 20 22.28 -6.04 13.45
N GLY A 21 23.22 -5.54 14.25
CA GLY A 21 24.00 -4.35 13.91
C GLY A 21 23.16 -3.08 13.85
N LEU A 22 23.35 -2.27 12.81
CA LEU A 22 22.57 -1.04 12.61
C LEU A 22 21.09 -1.32 12.36
N ALA A 23 20.78 -2.39 11.66
CA ALA A 23 19.41 -2.84 11.46
C ALA A 23 18.66 -3.14 12.76
N ALA A 24 19.37 -3.56 13.81
CA ALA A 24 18.80 -3.77 15.13
C ALA A 24 18.48 -2.47 15.89
N SER A 25 18.99 -1.34 15.45
CA SER A 25 18.78 -0.04 16.07
C SER A 25 17.48 0.66 15.63
N TRP A 26 16.71 0.06 14.73
CA TRP A 26 15.42 0.56 14.30
C TRP A 26 14.49 0.84 15.47
N TRP A 27 13.82 1.96 15.42
CA TRP A 27 12.88 2.39 16.46
C TRP A 27 11.51 1.72 16.39
N TRP A 28 11.22 0.99 15.30
CA TRP A 28 9.98 0.24 15.16
C TRP A 28 9.89 -0.92 16.15
N PRO A 29 8.69 -1.22 16.65
CA PRO A 29 8.52 -2.37 17.52
C PRO A 29 8.94 -3.65 16.79
N LYS A 30 9.75 -4.45 17.46
CA LYS A 30 10.14 -5.78 17.02
C LYS A 30 9.21 -6.82 17.67
N PRO A 31 8.79 -7.87 16.99
CA PRO A 31 9.14 -8.25 15.62
C PRO A 31 8.46 -7.38 14.56
N GLN A 32 9.04 -7.33 13.37
CA GLN A 32 8.42 -6.70 12.21
C GLN A 32 7.17 -7.46 11.82
N VAL A 33 6.19 -6.75 11.28
CA VAL A 33 4.90 -7.30 10.83
C VAL A 33 4.65 -6.80 9.41
N GLY A 34 4.15 -7.67 8.53
CA GLY A 34 3.85 -7.29 7.14
C GLY A 34 2.71 -6.27 7.01
N ASN A 35 1.90 -6.12 8.05
CA ASN A 35 0.81 -5.15 8.13
C ASN A 35 -0.25 -5.31 7.05
N THR A 36 -0.46 -6.53 6.57
CA THR A 36 -1.54 -6.89 5.67
C THR A 36 -2.75 -7.43 6.45
N HIS A 37 -3.86 -7.61 5.77
CA HIS A 37 -5.04 -8.27 6.34
C HIS A 37 -5.67 -9.22 5.31
N PRO A 38 -6.26 -10.36 5.75
CA PRO A 38 -6.86 -11.35 4.85
C PRO A 38 -8.29 -10.99 4.43
N GLY A 39 -8.78 -9.81 4.77
CA GLY A 39 -10.17 -9.41 4.53
C GLY A 39 -10.54 -9.38 3.05
N ALA A 40 -11.84 -9.48 2.80
CA ALA A 40 -12.38 -9.31 1.46
C ALA A 40 -12.06 -7.91 0.92
N THR A 41 -11.48 -7.82 -0.26
CA THR A 41 -11.14 -6.57 -0.97
C THR A 41 -11.58 -6.63 -2.42
N TYR A 42 -11.79 -5.47 -3.02
CA TYR A 42 -11.97 -5.30 -4.46
C TYR A 42 -10.72 -4.63 -5.05
N PRO A 43 -10.29 -4.95 -6.29
CA PRO A 43 -9.11 -4.31 -6.87
C PRO A 43 -9.23 -2.78 -6.84
N PHE A 44 -8.33 -2.10 -6.13
CA PHE A 44 -8.36 -0.65 -5.93
C PHE A 44 -9.69 -0.10 -5.40
N GLY A 45 -10.47 -0.94 -4.71
CA GLY A 45 -11.81 -0.61 -4.23
C GLY A 45 -11.80 0.26 -2.98
N MET A 46 -12.89 0.99 -2.78
CA MET A 46 -13.09 1.83 -1.61
C MET A 46 -13.23 1.01 -0.32
N VAL A 47 -13.79 -0.21 -0.42
CA VAL A 47 -14.23 -1.00 0.73
C VAL A 47 -13.41 -2.28 0.87
N SER A 48 -13.03 -2.58 2.09
CA SER A 48 -12.58 -3.90 2.56
C SER A 48 -13.48 -4.36 3.71
N ALA A 49 -13.54 -5.66 3.99
CA ALA A 49 -14.28 -6.20 5.13
C ALA A 49 -13.52 -7.36 5.76
N CYS A 50 -13.27 -7.29 7.08
CA CYS A 50 -12.46 -8.26 7.79
C CYS A 50 -12.87 -8.39 9.26
N ALA A 51 -12.45 -9.47 9.91
CA ALA A 51 -12.50 -9.61 11.35
C ALA A 51 -11.70 -8.48 12.03
N TYR A 52 -12.22 -7.99 13.14
CA TYR A 52 -11.63 -6.88 13.89
C TYR A 52 -11.19 -7.35 15.29
N SER A 53 -9.89 -7.38 15.50
CA SER A 53 -9.27 -7.65 16.80
C SER A 53 -8.85 -6.37 17.53
N GLY A 54 -8.76 -5.24 16.82
CA GLY A 54 -8.16 -4.01 17.30
C GLY A 54 -6.64 -3.98 17.19
N ALA A 55 -6.04 -5.00 16.61
CA ALA A 55 -4.59 -5.07 16.45
C ALA A 55 -4.09 -3.99 15.48
N TYR A 56 -3.00 -3.35 15.87
CA TYR A 56 -2.31 -2.40 15.00
C TYR A 56 -1.57 -3.17 13.89
N PRO A 57 -1.50 -2.63 12.66
CA PRO A 57 -2.10 -1.38 12.19
C PRO A 57 -3.43 -1.54 11.46
N THR A 58 -3.79 -2.74 11.04
CA THR A 58 -4.91 -2.98 10.13
C THR A 58 -6.26 -3.14 10.84
N GLY A 59 -6.24 -3.40 12.14
CA GLY A 59 -7.41 -3.84 12.91
C GLY A 59 -7.57 -5.35 12.97
N TYR A 60 -6.77 -6.08 12.19
CA TYR A 60 -6.70 -7.54 12.16
C TYR A 60 -5.31 -8.00 12.62
N GLY A 61 -5.24 -9.09 13.37
CA GLY A 61 -3.96 -9.70 13.75
C GLY A 61 -3.94 -10.15 15.19
N GLN A 62 -2.78 -10.69 15.58
CA GLN A 62 -2.51 -11.25 16.89
C GLN A 62 -1.69 -10.34 17.80
N TYR A 63 -1.35 -9.13 17.35
CA TYR A 63 -0.54 -8.20 18.10
C TYR A 63 -1.38 -7.10 18.73
N GLU A 64 -1.14 -6.85 19.99
CA GLU A 64 -1.52 -5.62 20.65
C GLU A 64 -0.30 -4.68 20.68
N LEU A 65 -0.43 -3.48 20.11
CA LEU A 65 0.55 -2.44 20.34
C LEU A 65 0.47 -2.00 21.78
N ASN A 66 1.47 -2.39 22.53
CA ASN A 66 1.65 -1.86 23.87
C ASN A 66 2.34 -0.49 23.80
N THR A 67 1.84 0.44 24.59
CA THR A 67 2.39 1.77 24.81
C THR A 67 3.85 1.73 25.22
N GLU A 68 4.59 2.72 24.78
CA GLU A 68 5.99 3.03 25.02
C GLU A 68 6.80 2.08 25.93
N GLY A 69 7.73 1.35 25.31
CA GLY A 69 8.77 0.62 26.04
C GLY A 69 8.42 -0.83 26.42
N VAL A 70 7.22 -1.31 26.10
CA VAL A 70 6.83 -2.71 26.33
C VAL A 70 6.77 -3.44 24.97
N PRO A 71 7.41 -4.60 24.83
CA PRO A 71 7.31 -5.41 23.62
C PRO A 71 5.84 -5.71 23.30
N PRO A 72 5.42 -5.71 22.01
CA PRO A 72 4.08 -6.10 21.63
C PRO A 72 3.78 -7.50 22.16
N GLN A 73 2.61 -7.68 22.78
CA GLN A 73 2.17 -8.99 23.20
C GLN A 73 1.58 -9.74 22.02
N LEU A 74 2.10 -10.92 21.78
CA LEU A 74 1.54 -11.86 20.83
C LEU A 74 0.42 -12.66 21.53
N PHE A 75 -0.79 -12.60 20.98
CA PHE A 75 -1.85 -13.51 21.40
C PHE A 75 -1.64 -14.88 20.76
N THR A 76 -1.84 -15.93 21.52
CA THR A 76 -1.72 -17.30 21.03
C THR A 76 -2.88 -17.72 20.13
N GLU A 77 -3.98 -16.98 20.15
CA GLU A 77 -5.21 -17.25 19.40
C GLU A 77 -5.64 -16.00 18.63
N GLN A 78 -6.20 -16.21 17.44
CA GLN A 78 -6.85 -15.12 16.71
C GLN A 78 -8.18 -14.79 17.37
N LEU A 79 -8.35 -13.53 17.73
CA LEU A 79 -9.56 -13.03 18.37
C LEU A 79 -10.25 -12.00 17.48
N ALA A 80 -11.57 -11.87 17.62
CA ALA A 80 -12.33 -10.78 17.00
C ALA A 80 -13.48 -10.33 17.87
N SER A 81 -13.76 -9.03 17.87
CA SER A 81 -14.94 -8.44 18.53
C SER A 81 -16.05 -8.08 17.52
N GLY A 82 -15.94 -8.56 16.29
CA GLY A 82 -16.85 -8.33 15.18
C GLY A 82 -16.10 -8.15 13.87
N PHE A 83 -16.77 -7.56 12.90
CA PHE A 83 -16.25 -7.29 11.55
C PHE A 83 -16.34 -5.81 11.24
N THR A 84 -15.30 -5.25 10.67
CA THR A 84 -15.24 -3.82 10.29
C THR A 84 -14.95 -3.65 8.81
N HIS A 85 -15.07 -2.43 8.34
CA HIS A 85 -14.86 -2.04 6.96
C HIS A 85 -13.74 -1.02 6.85
N PHE A 86 -13.17 -0.85 5.64
CA PHE A 86 -12.11 0.09 5.34
C PHE A 86 -10.78 -0.20 6.05
N GLN A 87 -10.44 -1.47 6.26
CA GLN A 87 -9.10 -1.81 6.72
C GLN A 87 -8.05 -1.36 5.70
N GLN A 88 -6.95 -0.87 6.20
CA GLN A 88 -5.77 -0.58 5.38
C GLN A 88 -4.89 -1.81 5.25
N SER A 89 -4.31 -1.99 4.07
CA SER A 89 -3.25 -2.96 3.84
C SER A 89 -1.91 -2.22 3.83
N GLY A 90 -1.02 -2.59 4.73
CA GLY A 90 0.19 -1.85 4.99
C GLY A 90 -0.06 -0.60 5.80
N THR A 91 0.98 -0.04 6.39
CA THR A 91 0.78 1.09 7.26
C THR A 91 1.07 2.41 6.68
N GLY A 92 2.18 2.67 6.12
CA GLY A 92 2.61 4.00 5.73
C GLY A 92 1.94 5.19 6.45
N ALA A 93 0.81 4.97 7.06
CA ALA A 93 -0.11 5.98 7.57
C ALA A 93 -0.27 5.95 9.07
N ILE A 94 0.42 6.76 9.70
CA ILE A 94 0.80 6.73 11.10
C ILE A 94 -0.30 6.94 12.15
N ARG A 95 -1.51 7.32 11.91
CA ARG A 95 -2.37 7.70 13.06
C ARG A 95 -3.86 7.49 12.92
N LYS A 96 -4.39 7.09 11.76
CA LYS A 96 -5.82 7.08 11.54
C LYS A 96 -6.20 5.89 10.68
N TYR A 97 -6.65 4.85 11.35
CA TYR A 97 -7.11 3.65 10.70
C TYR A 97 -8.62 3.64 10.75
N TYR A 98 -9.24 3.23 9.68
CA TYR A 98 -10.65 3.43 9.49
C TYR A 98 -11.47 2.45 10.33
N ASN A 99 -11.57 1.19 10.01
CA ASN A 99 -12.30 0.19 10.80
C ASN A 99 -13.69 0.66 11.30
N TYR A 100 -14.51 1.18 10.37
CA TYR A 100 -15.83 1.71 10.68
C TYR A 100 -16.93 0.66 10.60
N PHE A 101 -18.08 0.98 11.23
CA PHE A 101 -19.32 0.24 11.17
C PHE A 101 -19.14 -1.23 11.57
N ARG A 102 -18.73 -1.45 12.82
CA ARG A 102 -18.49 -2.79 13.33
C ARG A 102 -19.77 -3.59 13.41
N VAL A 103 -19.81 -4.75 12.76
CA VAL A 103 -20.90 -5.72 12.80
C VAL A 103 -20.51 -6.87 13.70
N THR A 104 -21.38 -7.19 14.67
CA THR A 104 -21.14 -8.29 15.61
C THR A 104 -22.36 -9.21 15.62
N PRO A 105 -22.26 -10.42 15.06
CA PRO A 105 -23.27 -11.47 15.31
C PRO A 105 -23.07 -12.01 16.73
N MET A 106 -24.14 -12.13 17.49
CA MET A 106 -24.09 -12.47 18.92
C MET A 106 -25.17 -13.43 19.32
N LEU A 107 -24.86 -14.29 20.30
CA LEU A 107 -25.82 -15.11 21.04
C LEU A 107 -25.99 -14.60 22.48
N GLU A 108 -25.09 -13.75 22.93
CA GLU A 108 -25.06 -13.13 24.24
C GLU A 108 -25.87 -11.82 24.26
N PRO A 109 -26.22 -11.33 25.47
CA PRO A 109 -26.85 -10.02 25.66
C PRO A 109 -25.99 -8.87 25.11
N LEU A 110 -26.62 -7.74 24.79
CA LEU A 110 -25.96 -6.54 24.24
C LEU A 110 -24.83 -5.99 25.14
N ASP A 111 -24.85 -6.30 26.42
CA ASP A 111 -23.79 -5.93 27.38
C ASP A 111 -22.46 -6.59 27.05
N ALA A 112 -22.48 -7.73 26.36
CA ALA A 112 -21.28 -8.41 25.85
C ALA A 112 -20.71 -7.79 24.58
N LEU A 113 -21.31 -6.74 24.02
CA LEU A 113 -20.77 -6.05 22.85
C LEU A 113 -19.38 -5.47 23.13
N GLY A 114 -18.41 -5.85 22.30
CA GLY A 114 -17.01 -5.46 22.44
C GLY A 114 -16.15 -6.48 23.17
N THR A 115 -16.70 -7.58 23.67
CA THR A 115 -15.88 -8.73 24.07
C THR A 115 -15.26 -9.38 22.83
N ALA A 116 -14.11 -10.00 22.99
CA ALA A 116 -13.46 -10.76 21.93
C ALA A 116 -13.91 -12.22 21.97
N TRP A 117 -14.16 -12.77 20.79
CA TRP A 117 -14.45 -14.21 20.59
C TRP A 117 -13.29 -14.86 19.86
N THR A 118 -13.11 -16.13 20.05
CA THR A 118 -12.16 -16.93 19.27
C THR A 118 -12.58 -16.99 17.81
N VAL A 119 -11.61 -16.89 16.93
CA VAL A 119 -11.78 -17.02 15.48
C VAL A 119 -11.22 -18.37 15.07
N ALA A 120 -12.04 -19.21 14.46
CA ALA A 120 -11.69 -20.52 13.95
C ALA A 120 -12.08 -20.65 12.48
N ASP A 121 -11.55 -21.66 11.80
CA ASP A 121 -11.89 -22.02 10.42
C ASP A 121 -11.82 -20.81 9.48
N GLU A 122 -10.71 -20.03 9.59
CA GLU A 122 -10.50 -18.89 8.70
C GLU A 122 -10.23 -19.33 7.29
N GLU A 123 -10.91 -18.70 6.34
CA GLU A 123 -10.72 -18.84 4.91
C GLU A 123 -10.63 -17.46 4.29
N ALA A 124 -9.70 -17.25 3.37
CA ALA A 124 -9.59 -16.02 2.62
C ALA A 124 -9.22 -16.30 1.16
N GLU A 125 -9.88 -15.59 0.27
CA GLU A 125 -9.58 -15.52 -1.17
C GLU A 125 -9.72 -14.06 -1.61
N PRO A 126 -9.15 -13.63 -2.72
CA PRO A 126 -9.38 -12.30 -3.24
C PRO A 126 -10.88 -11.98 -3.38
N GLY A 127 -11.37 -11.04 -2.56
CA GLY A 127 -12.76 -10.65 -2.52
C GLY A 127 -13.67 -11.45 -1.56
N TYR A 128 -13.09 -12.36 -0.79
CA TYR A 128 -13.84 -13.18 0.18
C TYR A 128 -13.03 -13.42 1.44
N TYR A 129 -13.70 -13.33 2.57
CA TYR A 129 -13.17 -13.74 3.88
C TYR A 129 -14.25 -14.47 4.66
N ALA A 130 -13.90 -15.52 5.36
CA ALA A 130 -14.82 -16.22 6.24
C ALA A 130 -14.14 -16.77 7.49
N CYS A 131 -14.91 -16.90 8.57
CA CYS A 131 -14.47 -17.53 9.79
C CYS A 131 -15.66 -18.04 10.62
N THR A 132 -15.37 -18.81 11.65
CA THR A 132 -16.33 -19.20 12.68
C THR A 132 -16.00 -18.43 13.95
N LEU A 133 -16.93 -17.61 14.45
CA LEU A 133 -16.84 -17.01 15.77
C LEU A 133 -17.30 -18.01 16.83
N GLY A 134 -16.36 -18.40 17.68
CA GLY A 134 -16.63 -19.30 18.80
C GLY A 134 -17.21 -18.58 20.03
N PRO A 135 -17.50 -19.30 21.11
CA PRO A 135 -17.93 -18.71 22.38
C PRO A 135 -16.81 -17.82 22.95
N SER A 136 -17.20 -16.74 23.60
CA SER A 136 -16.27 -15.85 24.30
C SER A 136 -15.36 -16.64 25.25
N THR A 137 -14.04 -16.48 25.12
CA THR A 137 -13.07 -17.20 25.98
C THR A 137 -13.00 -16.67 27.41
N GLY A 138 -13.80 -15.72 27.80
CA GLY A 138 -13.82 -15.16 29.15
C GLY A 138 -12.52 -14.53 29.67
N SER A 139 -11.44 -14.58 28.88
CA SER A 139 -10.12 -14.04 29.22
C SER A 139 -9.88 -12.70 28.53
N GLY A 140 -10.89 -11.83 28.53
CA GLY A 140 -10.71 -10.47 28.07
C GLY A 140 -9.79 -9.72 29.04
N ASN A 141 -8.56 -9.42 28.68
CA ASN A 141 -7.75 -8.37 29.28
C ASN A 141 -8.35 -6.98 28.96
N GLY A 142 -9.62 -6.80 29.36
CA GLY A 142 -10.22 -5.51 29.53
C GLY A 142 -9.90 -5.04 30.94
N VAL A 143 -9.22 -3.94 31.09
CA VAL A 143 -8.94 -3.25 32.34
C VAL A 143 -10.16 -3.32 33.28
N GLY A 144 -10.07 -4.10 34.35
CA GLY A 144 -10.89 -4.04 35.56
C GLY A 144 -12.25 -4.75 35.48
N GLY A 145 -12.32 -6.02 35.91
CA GLY A 145 -13.58 -6.67 36.26
C GLY A 145 -13.40 -8.16 36.64
N SER A 146 -13.21 -8.45 37.92
CA SER A 146 -13.22 -9.79 38.47
C SER A 146 -14.65 -10.39 38.44
N GLY A 147 -14.85 -11.45 37.69
CA GLY A 147 -16.09 -12.19 37.69
C GLY A 147 -15.86 -13.70 37.48
N ASN A 148 -15.94 -14.47 38.56
CA ASN A 148 -15.98 -15.93 38.54
C ASN A 148 -17.28 -16.43 37.89
N GLY A 149 -17.17 -17.09 36.72
CA GLY A 149 -18.30 -17.76 36.09
C GLY A 149 -17.95 -19.22 35.80
N ALA A 150 -18.61 -20.13 36.46
CA ALA A 150 -18.47 -21.56 36.33
C ALA A 150 -18.92 -22.08 34.96
N GLY A 151 -18.08 -22.93 34.35
CA GLY A 151 -18.32 -23.53 33.05
C GLY A 151 -19.50 -24.53 33.06
N GLY A 152 -20.41 -24.31 32.12
CA GLY A 152 -21.39 -25.31 31.69
C GLY A 152 -20.98 -25.83 30.31
N ALA A 153 -20.70 -27.14 30.20
CA ALA A 153 -20.50 -27.83 28.94
C ALA A 153 -21.79 -27.89 28.14
N GLY A 154 -22.10 -26.85 27.38
CA GLY A 154 -23.12 -26.84 26.34
C GLY A 154 -22.43 -26.85 24.96
N ASN A 155 -22.99 -27.64 24.07
CA ASN A 155 -22.55 -27.80 22.68
C ASN A 155 -22.64 -26.45 21.91
N SER A 156 -21.65 -25.57 22.08
CA SER A 156 -21.70 -24.24 21.53
C SER A 156 -21.09 -24.25 20.11
N GLN A 157 -21.94 -24.57 19.14
CA GLN A 157 -21.61 -24.32 17.72
C GLN A 157 -21.42 -22.81 17.55
N GLY A 158 -20.26 -22.41 16.97
CA GLY A 158 -19.99 -21.02 16.63
C GLY A 158 -20.89 -20.48 15.52
N ILE A 159 -20.84 -19.17 15.28
CA ILE A 159 -21.54 -18.51 14.18
C ILE A 159 -20.60 -18.49 12.99
N ARG A 160 -20.99 -19.09 11.86
CA ARG A 160 -20.24 -18.96 10.60
C ARG A 160 -20.49 -17.58 10.00
N CYS A 161 -19.43 -16.87 9.69
CA CYS A 161 -19.42 -15.52 9.18
C CYS A 161 -18.68 -15.50 7.84
N GLU A 162 -19.32 -14.96 6.82
CA GLU A 162 -18.78 -14.84 5.45
C GLU A 162 -18.93 -13.40 4.99
N LEU A 163 -17.89 -12.85 4.38
CA LEU A 163 -17.80 -11.47 3.93
C LEU A 163 -17.36 -11.41 2.48
N THR A 164 -18.01 -10.57 1.70
CA THR A 164 -17.57 -10.20 0.35
C THR A 164 -17.84 -8.73 0.10
N VAL A 165 -17.16 -8.15 -0.88
CA VAL A 165 -17.22 -6.71 -1.17
C VAL A 165 -17.40 -6.45 -2.66
N GLY A 166 -17.90 -5.26 -2.98
CA GLY A 166 -17.81 -4.63 -4.29
C GLY A 166 -16.93 -3.39 -4.22
N PRO A 167 -16.85 -2.58 -5.28
CA PRO A 167 -16.07 -1.34 -5.29
C PRO A 167 -16.42 -0.38 -4.15
N LYS A 168 -17.72 -0.24 -3.81
CA LYS A 168 -18.23 0.69 -2.80
C LYS A 168 -19.27 0.06 -1.87
N SER A 169 -19.32 -1.27 -1.79
CA SER A 169 -20.31 -2.03 -1.03
C SER A 169 -19.70 -3.25 -0.35
N ALA A 170 -20.40 -3.77 0.68
CA ALA A 170 -20.07 -5.04 1.30
C ALA A 170 -21.33 -5.88 1.50
N VAL A 171 -21.18 -7.19 1.49
CA VAL A 171 -22.25 -8.13 1.84
C VAL A 171 -21.70 -9.11 2.86
N HIS A 172 -22.39 -9.22 3.99
CA HIS A 172 -22.11 -10.17 5.04
C HIS A 172 -23.18 -11.25 5.06
N ARG A 173 -22.76 -12.48 5.21
CA ARG A 173 -23.66 -13.65 5.43
C ARG A 173 -23.30 -14.29 6.74
N TYR A 174 -24.31 -14.55 7.55
CA TYR A 174 -24.17 -15.19 8.85
C TYR A 174 -25.02 -16.43 8.94
N THR A 175 -24.41 -17.55 9.32
CA THR A 175 -25.13 -18.79 9.60
C THR A 175 -25.13 -19.03 11.10
N PHE A 176 -26.32 -18.96 11.71
CA PHE A 176 -26.52 -19.11 13.14
C PHE A 176 -26.79 -20.54 13.53
N PRO A 177 -26.27 -20.99 14.71
CA PRO A 177 -26.80 -22.19 15.37
C PRO A 177 -28.21 -21.92 15.93
N ALA A 178 -28.88 -22.98 16.37
CA ALA A 178 -30.18 -22.84 17.08
C ALA A 178 -30.01 -21.95 18.32
N HIS A 179 -30.76 -20.87 18.38
CA HIS A 179 -30.73 -19.98 19.55
C HIS A 179 -32.04 -19.20 19.70
N ALA A 180 -32.55 -19.11 20.93
CA ALA A 180 -33.81 -18.44 21.18
C ALA A 180 -33.75 -16.91 21.04
N ASP A 181 -32.56 -16.35 21.12
CA ASP A 181 -32.33 -14.90 21.17
C ASP A 181 -30.98 -14.53 20.44
N ALA A 182 -30.94 -14.77 19.14
CA ALA A 182 -29.84 -14.40 18.30
C ALA A 182 -29.91 -12.91 17.92
N ARG A 183 -28.73 -12.30 17.74
CA ARG A 183 -28.60 -10.86 17.46
C ARG A 183 -27.59 -10.60 16.35
N LEU A 184 -27.90 -9.62 15.53
CA LEU A 184 -26.93 -9.00 14.64
C LEU A 184 -26.85 -7.50 14.98
N VAL A 185 -25.72 -7.08 15.52
CA VAL A 185 -25.50 -5.73 16.06
C VAL A 185 -24.58 -4.94 15.14
N VAL A 186 -24.99 -3.74 14.75
CA VAL A 186 -24.14 -2.78 14.06
C VAL A 186 -23.83 -1.62 15.01
N ASP A 187 -22.54 -1.40 15.26
CA ASP A 187 -22.01 -0.34 16.12
C ASP A 187 -21.43 0.79 15.25
N PHE A 188 -22.08 1.96 15.30
CA PHE A 188 -21.66 3.16 14.59
C PHE A 188 -20.79 4.10 15.43
N SER A 189 -20.56 3.75 16.68
CA SER A 189 -19.80 4.59 17.61
C SER A 189 -18.29 4.44 17.49
N MET A 190 -17.85 3.33 16.91
CA MET A 190 -16.44 3.00 16.75
C MET A 190 -15.95 3.49 15.40
N GLY A 191 -14.88 4.26 15.41
CA GLY A 191 -14.12 4.61 14.23
C GLY A 191 -12.65 4.47 14.50
N GLY A 192 -11.96 3.79 13.60
CA GLY A 192 -10.52 3.62 13.67
C GLY A 192 -10.02 2.69 14.79
N LEU A 193 -8.71 2.55 14.80
CA LEU A 193 -7.98 1.81 15.84
C LEU A 193 -7.78 2.66 17.08
N VAL A 194 -7.69 1.97 18.21
CA VAL A 194 -7.19 2.57 19.45
C VAL A 194 -5.68 2.65 19.36
N ILE A 195 -5.17 3.78 18.91
CA ILE A 195 -3.76 4.10 19.07
C ILE A 195 -3.53 4.84 20.40
N PRO A 196 -2.28 4.83 20.92
CA PRO A 196 -1.96 5.47 22.19
C PRO A 196 -2.39 6.93 22.34
N TYR A 197 -2.69 7.60 21.24
CA TYR A 197 -2.99 9.04 21.16
C TYR A 197 -4.47 9.40 21.07
N GLY A 198 -5.36 8.45 21.23
CA GLY A 198 -6.80 8.67 21.30
C GLY A 198 -7.63 7.93 20.26
N ARG A 199 -8.89 7.71 20.59
CA ARG A 199 -9.87 7.10 19.72
C ARG A 199 -10.50 8.13 18.81
N THR A 200 -10.60 7.83 17.53
CA THR A 200 -11.42 8.59 16.60
C THR A 200 -12.87 8.18 16.82
N VAL A 201 -13.68 9.11 17.32
CA VAL A 201 -15.12 8.87 17.57
C VAL A 201 -15.96 9.82 16.72
N PRO A 202 -17.14 9.39 16.26
CA PRO A 202 -18.04 10.28 15.56
C PRO A 202 -18.44 11.47 16.44
N LEU A 203 -18.28 12.68 15.88
CA LEU A 203 -18.75 13.92 16.51
C LEU A 203 -20.21 14.17 16.19
N ARG A 204 -20.65 13.80 15.00
CA ARG A 204 -22.05 13.86 14.55
C ARG A 204 -22.46 12.50 14.06
N ALA A 205 -23.70 12.15 14.29
CA ALA A 205 -24.31 10.97 13.70
C ALA A 205 -25.80 11.19 13.48
N HIS A 206 -26.28 10.65 12.38
CA HIS A 206 -27.65 10.45 12.04
C HIS A 206 -27.87 8.96 11.75
N LEU A 207 -28.82 8.33 12.39
CA LEU A 207 -29.22 6.95 12.16
C LEU A 207 -30.74 6.88 12.08
N GLU A 208 -31.27 6.36 11.00
CA GLU A 208 -32.70 6.24 10.76
C GLU A 208 -33.07 4.90 10.14
N THR A 209 -34.14 4.30 10.66
CA THR A 209 -34.76 3.11 10.10
C THR A 209 -35.91 3.53 9.22
N THR A 210 -35.83 3.28 7.91
CA THR A 210 -36.79 3.80 6.92
C THR A 210 -37.84 2.76 6.53
N ALA A 211 -37.53 1.49 6.68
CA ALA A 211 -38.44 0.36 6.45
C ALA A 211 -37.96 -0.86 7.26
N PRO A 212 -38.77 -1.92 7.40
CA PRO A 212 -38.31 -3.18 7.96
C PRO A 212 -37.07 -3.69 7.20
N GLY A 213 -35.98 -3.97 7.94
CA GLY A 213 -34.70 -4.40 7.35
C GLY A 213 -33.90 -3.28 6.68
N VAL A 214 -34.38 -2.03 6.60
CA VAL A 214 -33.68 -0.95 5.88
C VAL A 214 -33.34 0.20 6.83
N ALA A 215 -32.10 0.63 6.79
CA ALA A 215 -31.60 1.76 7.57
C ALA A 215 -30.60 2.62 6.80
N HIS A 216 -30.47 3.86 7.22
CA HIS A 216 -29.45 4.80 6.79
C HIS A 216 -28.65 5.26 8.00
N ALA A 217 -27.34 5.38 7.86
CA ALA A 217 -26.52 6.02 8.87
C ALA A 217 -25.53 6.98 8.21
N GLU A 218 -25.36 8.14 8.82
CA GLU A 218 -24.33 9.10 8.47
C GLU A 218 -23.56 9.45 9.74
N ILE A 219 -22.23 9.37 9.68
CA ILE A 219 -21.35 9.80 10.76
C ILE A 219 -20.37 10.84 10.23
N VAL A 220 -19.93 11.74 11.09
CA VAL A 220 -18.84 12.65 10.78
C VAL A 220 -17.69 12.34 11.72
N VAL A 221 -16.59 11.87 11.14
CA VAL A 221 -15.37 11.52 11.85
C VAL A 221 -14.24 12.40 11.36
N GLU A 222 -13.61 13.13 12.28
CA GLU A 222 -12.51 14.05 11.95
C GLU A 222 -12.83 15.04 10.81
N GLY A 223 -14.07 15.48 10.75
CA GLY A 223 -14.54 16.41 9.74
C GLY A 223 -14.91 15.79 8.40
N THR A 224 -14.76 14.47 8.25
CA THR A 224 -15.15 13.74 7.04
C THR A 224 -16.50 13.04 7.25
N PRO A 225 -17.50 13.27 6.39
CA PRO A 225 -18.74 12.52 6.40
C PRO A 225 -18.47 11.10 5.87
N LEU A 226 -19.13 10.12 6.48
CA LEU A 226 -19.19 8.75 5.98
C LEU A 226 -20.61 8.25 6.17
N ALA A 227 -21.26 7.92 5.08
CA ALA A 227 -22.62 7.42 5.05
C ALA A 227 -22.67 5.95 4.67
N THR A 228 -23.68 5.25 5.18
CA THR A 228 -24.01 3.90 4.75
C THR A 228 -25.51 3.72 4.60
N HIS A 229 -25.88 2.93 3.61
CA HIS A 229 -27.21 2.36 3.44
C HIS A 229 -27.13 0.87 3.73
N LEU A 230 -28.05 0.38 4.58
CA LEU A 230 -28.08 -1.00 5.04
C LEU A 230 -29.37 -1.68 4.60
N GLU A 231 -29.27 -2.92 4.15
CA GLU A 231 -30.39 -3.80 3.88
C GLU A 231 -30.16 -5.18 4.53
N PHE A 232 -31.11 -5.60 5.37
CA PHE A 232 -31.09 -6.85 6.08
C PHE A 232 -32.26 -7.74 5.64
N ASP A 233 -31.98 -8.99 5.32
CA ASP A 233 -32.99 -9.90 4.75
C ASP A 233 -33.68 -10.82 5.79
N GLY A 234 -33.32 -10.73 7.06
CA GLY A 234 -33.96 -11.46 8.15
C GLY A 234 -35.34 -10.90 8.49
N ALA A 235 -36.35 -11.17 7.67
CA ALA A 235 -37.66 -10.52 7.69
C ALA A 235 -38.40 -10.63 9.05
N ASP A 236 -38.13 -11.68 9.81
CA ASP A 236 -38.80 -11.96 11.10
C ASP A 236 -38.06 -11.42 12.32
N TRP A 237 -36.94 -10.75 12.09
CA TRP A 237 -36.14 -10.19 13.18
C TRP A 237 -36.44 -8.69 13.36
N PRO A 238 -37.10 -8.30 14.47
CA PRO A 238 -37.34 -6.91 14.82
C PRO A 238 -36.08 -6.06 14.74
N GLN A 239 -36.22 -4.93 14.10
CA GLN A 239 -35.17 -3.90 13.97
C GLN A 239 -35.28 -2.90 15.12
N LEU A 240 -34.19 -2.72 15.87
CA LEU A 240 -34.15 -1.97 17.11
C LEU A 240 -32.96 -0.99 17.10
N LEU A 241 -33.21 0.26 17.46
CA LEU A 241 -32.12 1.18 17.80
C LEU A 241 -31.65 0.95 19.23
N TRP A 242 -30.37 1.16 19.46
CA TRP A 242 -29.78 1.10 20.81
C TRP A 242 -28.82 2.26 21.06
N TYR A 243 -28.76 2.71 22.30
CA TYR A 243 -27.87 3.76 22.77
C TYR A 243 -27.34 3.41 24.16
N ASP A 244 -26.05 3.54 24.40
CA ASP A 244 -25.39 3.21 25.65
C ASP A 244 -25.73 1.78 26.11
N ARG A 245 -25.76 0.80 25.18
CA ARG A 245 -26.14 -0.60 25.36
C ARG A 245 -27.60 -0.82 25.85
N ARG A 246 -28.46 0.19 25.72
CA ARG A 246 -29.86 0.13 26.03
C ARG A 246 -30.72 0.23 24.78
N LEU A 247 -31.74 -0.60 24.71
CA LEU A 247 -32.68 -0.59 23.60
C LEU A 247 -33.57 0.66 23.66
N MET A 248 -33.80 1.26 22.52
CA MET A 248 -34.72 2.37 22.35
C MET A 248 -36.06 1.82 21.87
N GLN A 249 -37.03 1.65 22.78
CA GLN A 249 -38.34 1.14 22.44
C GLN A 249 -39.13 2.13 21.56
N GLY A 250 -39.57 1.68 20.38
CA GLY A 250 -40.34 2.50 19.43
C GLY A 250 -39.56 3.62 18.75
N GLY A 251 -38.26 3.70 19.01
CA GLY A 251 -37.38 4.66 18.32
C GLY A 251 -37.06 4.22 16.90
N THR A 252 -37.25 5.11 15.91
CA THR A 252 -36.86 4.89 14.51
C THR A 252 -35.70 5.77 14.08
N ARG A 253 -35.32 6.75 14.91
CA ARG A 253 -34.28 7.74 14.59
C ARG A 253 -33.43 8.07 15.81
N LEU A 254 -32.16 8.28 15.57
CA LEU A 254 -31.19 8.75 16.55
C LEU A 254 -30.30 9.81 15.90
N ASP A 255 -30.27 11.00 16.52
CA ASP A 255 -29.41 12.11 16.10
C ASP A 255 -28.56 12.55 17.27
N PHE A 256 -27.31 12.86 17.05
CA PHE A 256 -26.52 13.59 18.01
C PHE A 256 -25.42 14.44 17.36
N ASP A 257 -25.08 15.51 18.07
CA ASP A 257 -23.93 16.36 17.76
C ASP A 257 -23.15 16.56 19.06
N ARG A 258 -21.86 16.32 19.04
CA ARG A 258 -20.98 16.37 20.21
C ARG A 258 -19.95 17.45 20.02
N ILE A 259 -19.83 18.32 21.02
CA ILE A 259 -18.82 19.38 21.04
C ILE A 259 -17.42 18.81 21.39
N ARG A 260 -17.37 17.71 22.16
CA ARG A 260 -16.12 17.08 22.60
C ARG A 260 -16.26 15.54 22.64
N PRO A 261 -15.24 14.80 22.21
CA PRO A 261 -15.26 13.34 22.25
C PRO A 261 -14.89 12.77 23.63
N THR A 262 -15.38 13.36 24.72
CA THR A 262 -14.93 13.05 26.07
C THR A 262 -15.54 11.78 26.68
N THR A 263 -16.66 11.30 26.15
CA THR A 263 -17.30 10.07 26.61
C THR A 263 -17.87 9.31 25.43
N LEU A 264 -17.31 8.13 25.19
CA LEU A 264 -17.86 7.23 24.19
C LEU A 264 -19.11 6.54 24.78
N ARG A 265 -20.28 6.99 24.37
CA ARG A 265 -21.51 6.20 24.56
C ARG A 265 -21.79 5.47 23.25
N PRO A 266 -21.68 4.15 23.22
CA PRO A 266 -21.91 3.39 22.02
C PRO A 266 -23.38 3.48 21.59
N PHE A 267 -23.59 3.41 20.26
CA PHE A 267 -24.92 3.51 19.66
C PHE A 267 -24.96 2.75 18.34
N GLY A 268 -26.15 2.31 17.98
CA GLY A 268 -26.29 1.57 16.76
C GLY A 268 -27.65 0.99 16.48
N LEU A 269 -27.63 0.00 15.64
CA LEU A 269 -28.77 -0.76 15.14
C LEU A 269 -28.58 -2.23 15.49
N MET A 270 -29.66 -2.90 15.75
CA MET A 270 -29.68 -4.33 16.06
C MET A 270 -30.90 -4.99 15.45
N TRP A 271 -30.72 -6.16 14.88
CA TRP A 271 -31.79 -7.12 14.61
C TRP A 271 -31.70 -8.24 15.63
N ARG A 272 -32.84 -8.66 16.13
CA ARG A 272 -32.92 -9.65 17.20
C ARG A 272 -34.07 -10.61 16.92
N GLY A 273 -33.81 -11.90 17.00
CA GLY A 273 -34.83 -12.91 16.75
C GLY A 273 -34.43 -14.30 17.20
N ARG A 274 -35.32 -15.23 16.98
CA ARG A 274 -35.02 -16.66 17.14
C ARG A 274 -34.27 -17.14 15.91
N ALA A 275 -33.19 -17.87 16.10
CA ALA A 275 -32.48 -18.55 15.02
C ALA A 275 -32.77 -20.05 15.07
N GLU A 276 -33.18 -20.59 13.95
CA GLU A 276 -33.27 -22.05 13.74
C GLU A 276 -31.88 -22.61 13.39
N PRO A 277 -31.61 -23.91 13.56
CA PRO A 277 -30.31 -24.49 13.25
C PRO A 277 -29.93 -24.27 11.76
N GLY A 278 -28.80 -23.62 11.51
CA GLY A 278 -28.32 -23.33 10.16
C GLY A 278 -29.05 -22.18 9.49
N GLN A 279 -29.76 -21.35 10.25
CA GLN A 279 -30.40 -20.15 9.69
C GLN A 279 -29.39 -19.20 9.13
N VAL A 280 -29.57 -18.84 7.86
CA VAL A 280 -28.75 -17.87 7.14
C VAL A 280 -29.45 -16.52 7.11
N VAL A 281 -28.72 -15.45 7.38
CA VAL A 281 -29.14 -14.05 7.16
C VAL A 281 -28.04 -13.28 6.46
N GLU A 282 -28.44 -12.32 5.64
CA GLU A 282 -27.52 -11.43 4.94
C GLU A 282 -27.73 -9.96 5.35
N LEU A 283 -26.63 -9.25 5.51
CA LEU A 283 -26.60 -7.81 5.73
C LEU A 283 -25.78 -7.16 4.63
N ARG A 284 -26.38 -6.22 3.91
CA ARG A 284 -25.79 -5.52 2.78
C ARG A 284 -25.53 -4.08 3.14
N PHE A 285 -24.36 -3.59 2.75
CA PHE A 285 -23.93 -2.21 2.94
C PHE A 285 -23.59 -1.56 1.62
N GLY A 286 -24.12 -0.38 1.38
CA GLY A 286 -23.55 0.59 0.45
C GLY A 286 -22.88 1.69 1.25
N PHE A 287 -21.74 2.20 0.77
CA PHE A 287 -20.99 3.26 1.43
C PHE A 287 -20.81 4.46 0.52
N SER A 288 -20.75 5.66 1.10
CA SER A 288 -20.44 6.89 0.39
C SER A 288 -19.84 7.94 1.31
N LEU A 289 -18.95 8.78 0.78
CA LEU A 289 -18.47 9.98 1.44
C LEU A 289 -19.39 11.19 1.18
N ARG A 290 -20.46 11.03 0.40
CA ARG A 290 -21.37 12.11 -0.04
C ARG A 290 -22.78 12.02 0.52
N GLY A 291 -23.13 10.98 1.27
CA GLY A 291 -24.42 10.85 1.94
C GLY A 291 -25.14 9.53 1.66
N ALA A 292 -26.27 9.32 2.36
CA ALA A 292 -26.98 8.05 2.38
C ALA A 292 -27.62 7.68 1.03
N ASP A 293 -28.10 8.65 0.26
CA ASP A 293 -28.69 8.39 -1.06
C ASP A 293 -27.66 7.89 -2.05
N GLN A 294 -26.45 8.45 -2.02
CA GLN A 294 -25.34 7.97 -2.81
C GLN A 294 -24.90 6.57 -2.34
N ALA A 295 -24.86 6.33 -1.02
CA ALA A 295 -24.57 5.01 -0.45
C ALA A 295 -25.56 3.94 -0.95
N ARG A 296 -26.86 4.26 -0.98
CA ARG A 296 -27.90 3.40 -1.57
C ARG A 296 -27.63 3.13 -3.06
N THR A 297 -27.32 4.19 -3.79
CA THR A 297 -26.99 4.07 -5.22
C THR A 297 -25.78 3.16 -5.43
N ASN A 298 -24.74 3.30 -4.61
CA ASN A 298 -23.53 2.47 -4.68
C ASN A 298 -23.83 0.99 -4.42
N LEU A 299 -24.67 0.68 -3.41
CA LEU A 299 -25.08 -0.69 -3.15
C LEU A 299 -25.76 -1.33 -4.37
N HIS A 300 -26.67 -0.61 -5.02
CA HIS A 300 -27.47 -1.15 -6.11
C HIS A 300 -26.75 -1.12 -7.46
N ARG A 301 -25.83 -0.17 -7.70
CA ARG A 301 -25.03 -0.08 -8.93
C ARG A 301 -23.87 -1.07 -8.99
N ASP A 302 -23.27 -1.40 -7.87
CA ASP A 302 -22.13 -2.33 -7.82
C ASP A 302 -22.51 -3.74 -8.35
N GLY A 303 -23.80 -4.03 -8.54
CA GLY A 303 -24.32 -5.22 -9.19
C GLY A 303 -24.43 -5.14 -10.71
N ALA A 304 -24.43 -3.93 -11.26
CA ALA A 304 -24.71 -3.69 -12.69
C ALA A 304 -23.45 -3.30 -13.50
N ALA A 305 -22.31 -3.06 -12.86
CA ALA A 305 -21.14 -2.50 -13.52
C ALA A 305 -20.29 -3.58 -14.22
N ARG A 306 -20.51 -3.76 -15.51
CA ARG A 306 -19.39 -4.03 -16.40
C ARG A 306 -18.57 -2.74 -16.50
N GLU A 307 -17.37 -2.71 -15.95
CA GLU A 307 -16.41 -1.63 -16.19
C GLU A 307 -16.11 -1.53 -17.69
N ARG A 308 -16.83 -0.63 -18.37
CA ARG A 308 -16.36 -0.08 -19.63
C ARG A 308 -15.55 1.16 -19.30
N VAL A 309 -14.29 1.01 -18.99
CA VAL A 309 -13.33 2.11 -19.08
C VAL A 309 -13.01 2.31 -20.56
N GLU A 310 -13.96 2.85 -21.31
CA GLU A 310 -13.69 3.55 -22.56
C GLU A 310 -13.45 5.02 -22.20
N VAL A 311 -12.25 5.51 -22.49
CA VAL A 311 -11.95 6.94 -22.51
C VAL A 311 -12.86 7.55 -23.59
N ARG A 312 -14.05 7.99 -23.20
CA ARG A 312 -14.92 8.82 -24.05
C ARG A 312 -14.64 10.28 -23.71
N ARG A 313 -14.47 11.07 -24.77
CA ARG A 313 -14.61 12.53 -24.69
C ARG A 313 -15.95 12.87 -24.03
N PRO A 314 -16.02 13.95 -23.24
CA PRO A 314 -17.29 14.36 -22.61
C PRO A 314 -18.29 14.75 -23.69
N GLU A 315 -19.26 13.90 -23.97
CA GLU A 315 -20.52 14.30 -24.57
C GLU A 315 -21.47 14.73 -23.44
N PRO A 316 -22.30 15.76 -23.65
CA PRO A 316 -23.21 16.24 -22.62
C PRO A 316 -24.14 15.14 -22.14
N PRO A 317 -24.59 15.15 -20.88
CA PRO A 317 -25.39 14.09 -20.30
C PRO A 317 -26.76 14.00 -20.97
N GLU A 318 -26.99 12.99 -21.79
CA GLU A 318 -28.33 12.53 -22.05
C GLU A 318 -28.86 11.86 -20.75
N ASP A 319 -30.03 12.33 -20.35
CA ASP A 319 -30.78 11.85 -19.18
C ASP A 319 -31.17 10.37 -19.34
N ARG A 320 -30.20 9.51 -18.98
CA ARG A 320 -30.39 8.06 -18.81
C ARG A 320 -30.24 7.71 -17.36
N THR A 321 -31.33 7.85 -16.62
CA THR A 321 -31.44 7.18 -15.32
C THR A 321 -31.39 5.66 -15.58
N PRO A 322 -30.29 4.94 -15.29
CA PRO A 322 -30.30 3.48 -15.42
C PRO A 322 -31.32 2.92 -14.44
N ALA A 323 -32.08 1.95 -14.88
CA ALA A 323 -32.96 1.21 -13.98
C ALA A 323 -32.09 0.69 -12.81
N VAL A 324 -32.50 1.05 -11.60
CA VAL A 324 -31.83 0.60 -10.36
C VAL A 324 -32.10 -0.91 -10.26
N ALA A 325 -31.08 -1.71 -10.54
CA ALA A 325 -31.16 -3.14 -10.25
C ALA A 325 -31.32 -3.31 -8.73
N GLY A 326 -32.08 -4.31 -8.28
CA GLY A 326 -32.19 -4.60 -6.85
C GLY A 326 -30.86 -5.05 -6.21
N PRO A 327 -30.83 -5.22 -4.89
CA PRO A 327 -29.62 -5.60 -4.17
C PRO A 327 -29.09 -6.95 -4.70
N VAL A 328 -27.76 -7.01 -4.90
CA VAL A 328 -27.07 -8.21 -5.40
C VAL A 328 -26.95 -9.25 -4.28
N ALA A 329 -27.27 -10.50 -4.57
CA ALA A 329 -27.09 -11.62 -3.63
C ALA A 329 -25.61 -11.86 -3.31
N PHE A 330 -25.32 -12.42 -2.15
CA PHE A 330 -23.96 -12.69 -1.68
C PHE A 330 -23.10 -13.45 -2.71
N ASP A 331 -23.62 -14.54 -3.23
CA ASP A 331 -22.86 -15.40 -4.14
C ASP A 331 -22.59 -14.72 -5.49
N GLU A 332 -23.52 -13.91 -5.97
CA GLU A 332 -23.34 -13.10 -7.17
C GLU A 332 -22.27 -12.01 -6.94
N ARG A 333 -22.30 -11.35 -5.78
CA ARG A 333 -21.28 -10.38 -5.38
C ARG A 333 -19.89 -11.02 -5.31
N ARG A 334 -19.77 -12.16 -4.61
CA ARG A 334 -18.52 -12.92 -4.50
C ARG A 334 -17.98 -13.30 -5.88
N ALA A 335 -18.85 -13.83 -6.75
CA ALA A 335 -18.46 -14.22 -8.10
C ALA A 335 -17.98 -13.02 -8.95
N GLY A 336 -18.68 -11.89 -8.85
CA GLY A 336 -18.32 -10.65 -9.53
C GLY A 336 -16.95 -10.11 -9.09
N THR A 337 -16.71 -10.08 -7.78
CA THR A 337 -15.42 -9.63 -7.22
C THR A 337 -14.28 -10.58 -7.57
N ALA A 338 -14.52 -11.89 -7.51
CA ALA A 338 -13.54 -12.87 -7.97
C ALA A 338 -13.21 -12.74 -9.47
N ALA A 339 -14.21 -12.37 -10.29
CA ALA A 339 -13.98 -12.12 -11.72
C ALA A 339 -13.11 -10.86 -11.94
N ALA A 340 -13.36 -9.78 -11.20
CA ALA A 340 -12.53 -8.58 -11.22
C ALA A 340 -11.08 -8.89 -10.82
N TRP A 341 -10.86 -9.65 -9.75
CA TRP A 341 -9.53 -10.07 -9.35
C TRP A 341 -8.83 -10.96 -10.40
N ARG A 342 -9.55 -11.88 -11.04
CA ARG A 342 -8.96 -12.69 -12.13
C ARG A 342 -8.51 -11.82 -13.30
N GLU A 343 -9.27 -10.79 -13.63
CA GLU A 343 -8.89 -9.86 -14.69
C GLU A 343 -7.62 -9.07 -14.32
N HIS A 344 -7.56 -8.52 -13.11
CA HIS A 344 -6.44 -7.71 -12.65
C HIS A 344 -5.17 -8.55 -12.50
N LEU A 345 -5.22 -9.68 -11.79
CA LEU A 345 -4.09 -10.60 -11.64
C LEU A 345 -3.63 -11.20 -12.98
N GLY A 346 -4.56 -11.34 -13.94
CA GLY A 346 -4.29 -11.83 -15.28
C GLY A 346 -3.44 -10.90 -16.14
N ARG A 347 -3.14 -9.69 -15.67
CA ARG A 347 -2.20 -8.78 -16.33
C ARG A 347 -0.77 -9.30 -16.37
N ILE A 348 -0.38 -10.11 -15.38
CA ILE A 348 0.90 -10.80 -15.38
C ILE A 348 0.67 -12.30 -15.33
N LYS A 349 1.39 -13.03 -16.19
CA LYS A 349 1.43 -14.50 -16.18
C LYS A 349 2.85 -14.95 -16.02
N ILE A 350 3.07 -15.95 -15.20
CA ILE A 350 4.38 -16.56 -14.95
C ILE A 350 4.31 -18.09 -15.12
N GLU A 351 5.43 -18.70 -15.44
CA GLU A 351 5.61 -20.14 -15.43
C GLU A 351 6.68 -20.55 -14.41
N THR A 352 6.31 -21.40 -13.48
CA THR A 352 7.19 -22.02 -12.49
C THR A 352 6.61 -23.35 -12.06
N PRO A 353 7.42 -24.40 -11.85
CA PRO A 353 6.98 -25.65 -11.25
C PRO A 353 6.68 -25.51 -9.75
N SER A 354 7.22 -24.49 -9.08
CA SER A 354 7.04 -24.26 -7.66
C SER A 354 5.69 -23.64 -7.36
N SER A 355 4.80 -24.39 -6.68
CA SER A 355 3.53 -23.85 -6.17
C SER A 355 3.73 -22.74 -5.15
N ALA A 356 4.74 -22.87 -4.27
CA ALA A 356 5.07 -21.88 -3.26
C ALA A 356 5.45 -20.54 -3.91
N ARG A 357 6.37 -20.53 -4.88
CA ARG A 357 6.78 -19.32 -5.60
C ARG A 357 5.61 -18.68 -6.35
N ARG A 358 4.76 -19.48 -6.96
CA ARG A 358 3.55 -18.99 -7.62
C ARG A 358 2.62 -18.31 -6.63
N THR A 359 2.42 -18.90 -5.46
CA THR A 359 1.58 -18.33 -4.41
C THR A 359 2.17 -17.01 -3.90
N VAL A 360 3.45 -16.96 -3.57
CA VAL A 360 4.09 -15.72 -3.11
C VAL A 360 3.98 -14.62 -4.17
N PHE A 361 4.24 -14.95 -5.45
CA PHE A 361 4.17 -13.98 -6.54
C PHE A 361 2.77 -13.40 -6.73
N TYR A 362 1.73 -14.25 -6.81
CA TYR A 362 0.37 -13.75 -7.02
C TYR A 362 -0.20 -13.07 -5.77
N SER A 363 0.24 -13.44 -4.58
CA SER A 363 -0.12 -12.74 -3.34
C SER A 363 0.54 -11.36 -3.28
N ALA A 364 1.80 -11.24 -3.67
CA ALA A 364 2.46 -9.94 -3.79
C ALA A 364 1.79 -9.05 -4.85
N LEU A 365 1.45 -9.60 -6.01
CA LEU A 365 0.72 -8.89 -7.05
C LEU A 365 -0.67 -8.43 -6.57
N TYR A 366 -1.36 -9.25 -5.78
CA TYR A 366 -2.64 -8.93 -5.14
C TYR A 366 -2.49 -7.76 -4.16
N HIS A 367 -1.50 -7.79 -3.26
CA HIS A 367 -1.24 -6.70 -2.32
C HIS A 367 -0.97 -5.37 -3.02
N GLY A 368 -0.21 -5.38 -4.11
CA GLY A 368 0.07 -4.19 -4.92
C GLY A 368 -1.15 -3.57 -5.61
N MET A 369 -2.31 -4.25 -5.60
CA MET A 369 -3.55 -3.80 -6.24
C MET A 369 -4.71 -3.54 -5.25
N ILE A 370 -4.47 -3.57 -3.94
CA ILE A 370 -5.50 -3.25 -2.95
C ILE A 370 -5.67 -1.73 -2.84
N LYS A 371 -4.60 -0.97 -2.88
CA LYS A 371 -4.55 0.49 -2.72
C LYS A 371 -3.75 1.14 -3.87
N PRO A 372 -3.93 2.46 -4.13
CA PRO A 372 -4.90 3.40 -3.54
C PRO A 372 -6.35 3.07 -3.89
N CYS A 373 -7.30 3.64 -3.12
CA CYS A 373 -8.72 3.51 -3.42
C CYS A 373 -9.14 4.49 -4.50
N PHE A 374 -9.70 4.00 -5.59
CA PHE A 374 -10.36 4.85 -6.58
C PHE A 374 -11.83 4.98 -6.24
N ALA A 375 -12.27 6.21 -6.00
CA ALA A 375 -13.59 6.55 -5.53
C ALA A 375 -14.17 7.71 -6.33
N VAL A 376 -14.32 7.50 -7.63
CA VAL A 376 -14.89 8.49 -8.55
C VAL A 376 -16.24 8.98 -8.02
N ASP A 377 -16.48 10.28 -8.09
CA ASP A 377 -17.68 10.98 -7.62
C ASP A 377 -17.94 10.93 -6.11
N GLU A 378 -16.95 10.54 -5.32
CA GLU A 378 -17.09 10.42 -3.86
C GLU A 378 -16.38 11.51 -3.06
N SER A 379 -15.77 12.52 -3.68
CA SER A 379 -15.14 13.60 -2.92
C SER A 379 -16.11 14.21 -1.91
N PRO A 380 -15.78 14.22 -0.60
CA PRO A 380 -16.62 14.89 0.39
C PRO A 380 -16.28 16.37 0.55
N PHE A 381 -15.25 16.86 -0.14
CA PHE A 381 -14.66 18.19 0.07
C PHE A 381 -15.04 19.19 -1.00
N TRP A 382 -15.31 18.73 -2.21
CA TRP A 382 -15.75 19.53 -3.35
C TRP A 382 -16.76 18.76 -4.21
N PRO A 383 -17.70 19.47 -4.86
CA PRO A 383 -18.59 18.84 -5.82
C PRO A 383 -17.77 18.49 -7.07
N SER A 384 -17.51 17.24 -7.28
CA SER A 384 -16.75 16.75 -8.43
C SER A 384 -17.43 15.52 -8.97
N ASP A 385 -17.72 15.56 -10.25
CA ASP A 385 -18.11 14.40 -11.04
C ASP A 385 -16.86 13.82 -11.72
N GLY A 386 -15.76 13.68 -10.95
CA GLY A 386 -14.47 13.37 -11.50
C GLY A 386 -13.60 12.49 -10.64
N ALA A 387 -12.35 12.44 -11.04
CA ALA A 387 -11.33 11.61 -10.39
C ALA A 387 -11.15 12.00 -8.91
N PHE A 388 -11.35 11.03 -8.04
CA PHE A 388 -11.07 11.11 -6.62
C PHE A 388 -10.44 9.80 -6.17
N ALA A 389 -9.35 9.89 -5.43
CA ALA A 389 -8.66 8.76 -4.84
C ALA A 389 -8.24 9.09 -3.42
N PHE A 390 -8.20 8.10 -2.57
CA PHE A 390 -7.72 8.21 -1.19
C PHE A 390 -7.02 6.91 -0.76
N ASP A 391 -6.63 6.81 0.49
CA ASP A 391 -5.74 5.75 0.98
C ASP A 391 -4.44 5.68 0.18
N ILE A 392 -3.95 6.85 -0.19
CA ILE A 392 -2.57 7.06 -0.56
C ILE A 392 -1.84 7.14 0.78
N CYS A 393 -1.36 6.01 1.26
CA CYS A 393 -0.81 5.92 2.61
C CYS A 393 0.34 6.86 2.79
N THR A 394 1.42 6.69 2.03
CA THR A 394 2.34 7.77 1.69
C THR A 394 2.89 7.58 0.29
N MET A 395 3.18 8.67 -0.40
CA MET A 395 3.91 8.62 -1.67
C MET A 395 5.29 8.01 -1.51
N TRP A 396 5.92 8.21 -0.34
CA TRP A 396 7.24 7.70 0.00
C TRP A 396 7.30 6.18 -0.06
N ASP A 397 6.24 5.50 0.35
CA ASP A 397 6.14 4.05 0.35
C ASP A 397 5.93 3.48 -1.06
N ILE A 398 5.10 4.16 -1.87
CA ILE A 398 4.55 3.57 -3.10
C ILE A 398 5.19 4.08 -4.39
N TYR A 399 5.90 5.23 -4.38
CA TYR A 399 6.37 5.86 -5.61
C TYR A 399 7.43 5.02 -6.34
N ARG A 400 8.24 4.24 -5.61
CA ARG A 400 9.36 3.47 -6.19
C ARG A 400 8.91 2.26 -7.00
N THR A 401 7.86 1.60 -6.58
CA THR A 401 7.50 0.27 -7.09
C THR A 401 6.03 0.12 -7.42
N GLN A 402 5.12 0.46 -6.50
CA GLN A 402 3.69 0.26 -6.65
C GLN A 402 3.08 1.21 -7.70
N LEU A 403 3.42 2.49 -7.71
CA LEU A 403 2.94 3.43 -8.73
C LEU A 403 3.50 3.11 -10.13
N PRO A 404 4.78 2.75 -10.31
CA PRO A 404 5.25 2.18 -11.56
C PRO A 404 4.49 0.92 -12.00
N LEU A 405 4.13 0.02 -11.06
CA LEU A 405 3.33 -1.17 -11.36
C LEU A 405 1.91 -0.80 -11.84
N LEU A 406 1.25 0.12 -11.13
CA LEU A 406 -0.03 0.68 -11.53
C LEU A 406 0.06 1.30 -12.93
N THR A 407 1.09 2.11 -13.19
CA THR A 407 1.30 2.80 -14.47
C THR A 407 1.51 1.81 -15.61
N ALA A 408 2.31 0.78 -15.37
CA ALA A 408 2.59 -0.24 -16.39
C ALA A 408 1.35 -1.08 -16.73
N LEU A 409 0.65 -1.58 -15.73
CA LEU A 409 -0.45 -2.52 -15.94
C LEU A 409 -1.78 -1.82 -16.24
N PHE A 410 -2.01 -0.64 -15.65
CA PHE A 410 -3.28 0.09 -15.69
C PHE A 410 -3.10 1.57 -15.98
N PRO A 411 -2.56 1.95 -17.17
CA PRO A 411 -2.24 3.35 -17.47
C PRO A 411 -3.44 4.30 -17.38
N ALA A 412 -4.66 3.83 -17.65
CA ALA A 412 -5.87 4.63 -17.48
C ALA A 412 -6.13 4.96 -15.99
N ARG A 413 -5.90 4.01 -15.08
CA ARG A 413 -5.99 4.24 -13.64
C ARG A 413 -4.87 5.16 -13.13
N ALA A 414 -3.69 5.06 -13.71
CA ALA A 414 -2.59 5.97 -13.38
C ALA A 414 -2.95 7.42 -13.76
N VAL A 415 -3.55 7.64 -14.93
CA VAL A 415 -4.07 8.97 -15.34
C VAL A 415 -5.19 9.44 -14.41
N GLU A 416 -6.10 8.55 -14.02
CA GLU A 416 -7.16 8.86 -13.05
C GLU A 416 -6.57 9.30 -11.69
N LEU A 417 -5.57 8.58 -11.19
CA LEU A 417 -4.86 8.96 -9.95
C LEU A 417 -4.17 10.32 -10.09
N ALA A 418 -3.49 10.58 -11.21
CA ALA A 418 -2.83 11.85 -11.44
C ALA A 418 -3.83 13.03 -11.44
N ASN A 419 -4.97 12.87 -12.13
CA ASN A 419 -6.04 13.88 -12.07
C ASN A 419 -6.57 14.06 -10.64
N ALA A 420 -6.74 12.97 -9.87
CA ALA A 420 -7.13 13.08 -8.47
C ALA A 420 -6.11 13.85 -7.61
N LEU A 421 -4.81 13.63 -7.83
CA LEU A 421 -3.74 14.37 -7.13
C LEU A 421 -3.75 15.86 -7.50
N ILE A 422 -3.98 16.19 -8.77
CA ILE A 422 -4.07 17.58 -9.24
C ILE A 422 -5.31 18.26 -8.65
N ASN A 423 -6.48 17.60 -8.65
CA ASN A 423 -7.69 18.12 -8.03
C ASN A 423 -7.48 18.37 -6.52
N ILE A 424 -6.81 17.47 -5.82
CA ILE A 424 -6.45 17.67 -4.40
C ILE A 424 -5.55 18.89 -4.25
N ALA A 425 -4.55 19.06 -5.13
CA ALA A 425 -3.64 20.19 -5.08
C ALA A 425 -4.35 21.52 -5.35
N GLU A 426 -5.30 21.54 -6.27
CA GLU A 426 -6.14 22.70 -6.56
C GLU A 426 -6.98 23.12 -5.35
N GLU A 427 -7.65 22.18 -4.72
CA GLU A 427 -8.60 22.43 -3.64
C GLU A 427 -7.93 22.64 -2.27
N GLU A 428 -6.84 21.91 -2.00
CA GLU A 428 -6.16 21.96 -0.71
C GLU A 428 -4.81 22.68 -0.75
N GLY A 429 -4.35 23.00 -1.94
CA GLY A 429 -3.23 23.89 -2.16
C GLY A 429 -1.86 23.23 -2.23
N ASN A 430 -1.71 21.89 -2.18
CA ASN A 430 -0.46 21.16 -2.40
C ASN A 430 -0.72 19.73 -2.90
N LEU A 431 0.24 19.18 -3.62
CA LEU A 431 0.25 17.76 -3.93
C LEU A 431 0.40 16.95 -2.64
N PRO A 432 -0.40 15.89 -2.43
CA PRO A 432 -0.33 15.15 -1.19
C PRO A 432 0.89 14.23 -1.14
N ILE A 433 1.52 14.14 0.03
CA ILE A 433 2.46 13.08 0.35
C ILE A 433 1.70 11.84 0.82
N GLY A 434 0.62 12.06 1.55
CA GLY A 434 -0.36 11.08 1.92
C GLY A 434 -1.76 11.69 1.87
N TYR A 435 -2.74 10.90 1.45
CA TYR A 435 -4.12 11.35 1.38
C TYR A 435 -5.09 10.26 1.83
N ARG A 436 -5.81 10.53 2.88
CA ARG A 436 -6.68 9.56 3.54
C ARG A 436 -8.15 9.94 3.39
N MET A 437 -9.01 9.01 3.73
CA MET A 437 -10.45 9.25 3.81
C MET A 437 -10.81 10.32 4.84
N ALA A 438 -10.02 10.46 5.92
CA ALA A 438 -10.16 11.55 6.88
C ALA A 438 -9.69 12.88 6.28
N LYS A 439 -10.30 13.98 6.74
CA LYS A 439 -10.07 15.33 6.21
C LYS A 439 -8.60 15.73 6.22
N GLY A 440 -8.17 16.22 5.09
CA GLY A 440 -6.91 16.95 4.94
C GLY A 440 -5.79 16.13 4.33
N VAL A 441 -4.94 16.85 3.64
CA VAL A 441 -3.66 16.38 3.16
C VAL A 441 -2.75 16.16 4.38
N ASP A 442 -1.98 15.11 4.39
CA ASP A 442 -0.94 14.91 5.40
C ASP A 442 0.21 15.89 5.16
N ARG A 443 0.02 17.12 5.65
CA ARG A 443 0.94 18.24 5.42
C ARG A 443 2.24 18.12 6.21
N PHE A 444 2.28 17.19 7.15
CA PHE A 444 3.37 17.06 8.10
C PHE A 444 4.06 15.71 8.03
N SER A 445 3.94 15.02 6.92
CA SER A 445 4.72 13.82 6.73
C SER A 445 6.21 14.16 6.77
N ARG A 446 6.91 13.58 7.73
CA ARG A 446 8.37 13.62 7.75
C ARG A 446 8.98 12.57 6.81
N GLN A 447 8.12 11.75 6.21
CA GLN A 447 8.53 10.62 5.38
C GLN A 447 9.08 11.04 4.02
N GLY A 448 8.66 12.18 3.48
CA GLY A 448 9.12 12.59 2.16
C GLY A 448 8.63 13.96 1.76
N SER A 449 9.10 14.45 0.65
CA SER A 449 8.71 15.70 0.02
C SER A 449 8.68 15.51 -1.50
N ALA A 450 7.79 16.21 -2.19
CA ALA A 450 7.84 16.32 -3.65
C ALA A 450 7.85 14.98 -4.43
N LEU A 451 7.25 13.92 -3.88
CA LEU A 451 7.30 12.59 -4.48
C LEU A 451 6.20 12.36 -5.51
N ALA A 452 5.08 13.09 -5.45
CA ALA A 452 4.06 13.05 -6.49
C ALA A 452 4.61 13.50 -7.85
N GLN A 453 5.63 14.37 -7.85
CA GLN A 453 6.32 14.84 -9.04
C GLN A 453 6.99 13.70 -9.81
N THR A 454 7.48 12.67 -9.13
CA THR A 454 8.10 11.51 -9.78
C THR A 454 7.07 10.73 -10.59
N PHE A 455 5.90 10.49 -10.01
CA PHE A 455 4.80 9.81 -10.67
C PHE A 455 4.29 10.58 -11.89
N LEU A 456 4.07 11.89 -11.74
CA LEU A 456 3.63 12.75 -12.85
C LEU A 456 4.68 12.78 -13.98
N ALA A 457 5.98 12.81 -13.66
CA ALA A 457 7.04 12.76 -14.64
C ALA A 457 7.09 11.43 -15.42
N ASP A 458 6.79 10.31 -14.79
CA ASP A 458 6.69 9.01 -15.47
C ASP A 458 5.53 8.99 -16.47
N LEU A 459 4.35 9.52 -16.08
CA LEU A 459 3.21 9.63 -17.00
C LEU A 459 3.51 10.57 -18.17
N CYS A 460 4.19 11.69 -17.91
CA CYS A 460 4.65 12.60 -18.92
C CYS A 460 5.64 11.93 -19.90
N THR A 461 6.58 11.16 -19.36
CA THR A 461 7.55 10.39 -20.15
C THR A 461 6.87 9.39 -21.07
N LEU A 462 5.81 8.74 -20.62
CA LEU A 462 5.01 7.82 -21.43
C LEU A 462 4.10 8.54 -22.43
N GLY A 463 3.87 9.85 -22.26
CA GLY A 463 2.98 10.63 -23.12
C GLY A 463 1.52 10.18 -23.00
N LEU A 464 1.07 9.78 -21.80
CA LEU A 464 -0.27 9.32 -21.57
C LEU A 464 -1.26 10.49 -21.74
N PRO A 465 -2.35 10.30 -22.52
CA PRO A 465 -3.35 11.33 -22.71
C PRO A 465 -4.28 11.45 -21.51
N GLY A 466 -4.92 12.61 -21.35
CA GLY A 466 -5.98 12.84 -20.36
C GLY A 466 -5.53 13.63 -19.13
N LEU A 467 -4.35 14.27 -19.22
CA LEU A 467 -3.85 15.22 -18.22
C LEU A 467 -3.66 16.60 -18.88
N ASP A 468 -4.03 17.63 -18.14
CA ASP A 468 -3.67 19.01 -18.44
C ASP A 468 -2.25 19.27 -17.86
N TRP A 469 -1.25 19.20 -18.75
CA TRP A 469 0.15 19.31 -18.32
C TRP A 469 0.54 20.73 -17.94
N ASP A 470 -0.08 21.77 -18.53
CA ASP A 470 0.16 23.16 -18.12
C ASP A 470 -0.34 23.37 -16.68
N TRP A 471 -1.53 22.85 -16.37
CA TRP A 471 -2.08 22.92 -15.03
C TRP A 471 -1.34 22.04 -14.01
N ALA A 472 -0.95 20.85 -14.41
CA ALA A 472 -0.11 19.97 -13.59
C ALA A 472 1.21 20.64 -13.22
N LEU A 473 1.89 21.30 -14.19
CA LEU A 473 3.14 22.01 -13.97
C LEU A 473 2.99 23.11 -12.92
N VAL A 474 1.91 23.90 -12.97
CA VAL A 474 1.62 24.93 -11.96
C VAL A 474 1.63 24.34 -10.56
N HIS A 475 0.88 23.21 -10.35
CA HIS A 475 0.78 22.58 -9.04
C HIS A 475 2.09 21.90 -8.62
N MET A 476 2.83 21.31 -9.54
CA MET A 476 4.13 20.71 -9.26
C MET A 476 5.13 21.76 -8.77
N ASP A 477 5.22 22.92 -9.42
CA ASP A 477 6.14 23.99 -9.03
C ASP A 477 5.71 24.65 -7.72
N LEU A 478 4.43 24.92 -7.53
CA LEU A 478 3.91 25.49 -6.29
C LEU A 478 4.19 24.58 -5.09
N ASP A 479 4.05 23.26 -5.25
CA ASP A 479 4.26 22.30 -4.18
C ASP A 479 5.73 22.26 -3.72
N LEU A 480 6.69 22.35 -4.66
CA LEU A 480 8.11 22.38 -4.37
C LEU A 480 8.55 23.58 -3.51
N ARG A 481 7.76 24.64 -3.49
CA ARG A 481 8.06 25.88 -2.74
C ARG A 481 7.49 25.89 -1.34
N ARG A 482 6.79 24.81 -0.94
CA ARG A 482 6.09 24.70 0.36
C ARG A 482 6.86 23.85 1.34
N ALA A 483 6.44 23.91 2.60
CA ALA A 483 7.00 23.14 3.69
C ALA A 483 8.53 23.22 3.71
N TYR A 484 9.20 22.10 3.51
CA TYR A 484 10.66 22.01 3.45
C TYR A 484 11.29 22.75 2.24
N GLY A 485 10.48 23.10 1.24
CA GLY A 485 10.93 23.85 0.06
C GLY A 485 11.48 25.23 0.37
N GLU A 486 10.95 25.94 1.36
CA GLU A 486 11.47 27.24 1.77
C GLU A 486 12.92 27.14 2.27
N GLU A 487 13.21 26.18 3.15
CA GLU A 487 14.58 25.95 3.64
C GLU A 487 15.51 25.55 2.51
N TYR A 488 15.07 24.67 1.62
CA TYR A 488 15.81 24.24 0.44
C TYR A 488 16.17 25.43 -0.48
N LEU A 489 15.20 26.31 -0.75
CA LEU A 489 15.44 27.48 -1.60
C LEU A 489 16.42 28.48 -0.96
N LEU A 490 16.30 28.71 0.35
CA LEU A 490 17.11 29.68 1.07
C LEU A 490 18.52 29.17 1.38
N ARG A 491 18.65 27.90 1.73
CA ARG A 491 19.89 27.31 2.26
C ARG A 491 20.53 26.26 1.35
N GLY A 492 19.80 25.79 0.35
CA GLY A 492 20.24 24.70 -0.52
C GLY A 492 20.14 23.31 0.12
N VAL A 493 19.65 23.20 1.34
CA VAL A 493 19.46 21.95 2.08
C VAL A 493 18.19 22.05 2.92
N ALA A 494 17.47 20.96 3.07
CA ALA A 494 16.29 20.83 3.95
C ALA A 494 16.57 19.76 5.02
N HIS A 495 15.85 19.84 6.15
CA HIS A 495 15.99 18.90 7.24
C HIS A 495 14.63 18.28 7.63
N PRO A 496 14.56 16.92 7.86
CA PRO A 496 15.66 15.94 7.75
C PRO A 496 16.38 15.99 6.39
N VAL A 497 17.65 15.64 6.34
CA VAL A 497 18.47 15.80 5.13
C VAL A 497 17.93 15.02 3.94
N THR A 498 17.19 13.94 4.17
CA THR A 498 16.52 13.14 3.15
C THR A 498 15.56 13.96 2.28
N HIS A 499 14.93 15.00 2.85
CA HIS A 499 14.09 15.94 2.08
C HIS A 499 14.87 16.75 1.05
N THR A 500 16.18 16.94 1.24
CA THR A 500 17.03 17.56 0.23
C THR A 500 17.08 16.72 -1.05
N LEU A 501 17.18 15.40 -0.90
CA LEU A 501 17.17 14.47 -2.03
C LEU A 501 15.82 14.43 -2.73
N ASP A 502 14.73 14.39 -1.96
CA ASP A 502 13.37 14.36 -2.48
C ASP A 502 13.05 15.64 -3.27
N LEU A 503 13.39 16.82 -2.72
CA LEU A 503 13.16 18.12 -3.36
C LEU A 503 14.00 18.25 -4.62
N ALA A 504 15.30 17.92 -4.58
CA ALA A 504 16.15 17.95 -5.75
C ALA A 504 15.58 17.07 -6.87
N PHE A 505 15.13 15.87 -6.52
CA PHE A 505 14.50 14.96 -7.47
C PHE A 505 13.15 15.49 -7.98
N GLY A 506 12.34 16.07 -7.11
CA GLY A 506 11.09 16.75 -7.47
C GLY A 506 11.32 17.90 -8.46
N TYR A 507 12.35 18.72 -8.28
CA TYR A 507 12.75 19.76 -9.22
C TYR A 507 13.15 19.19 -10.57
N HIS A 508 13.95 18.13 -10.60
CA HIS A 508 14.30 17.43 -11.84
C HIS A 508 13.06 16.88 -12.57
N CYS A 509 12.16 16.23 -11.86
CA CYS A 509 10.91 15.71 -12.43
C CYS A 509 10.00 16.81 -12.97
N THR A 510 9.89 17.93 -12.26
CA THR A 510 9.10 19.09 -12.69
C THR A 510 9.72 19.76 -13.92
N ALA A 511 11.04 19.81 -14.02
CA ALA A 511 11.74 20.31 -15.20
C ALA A 511 11.44 19.49 -16.46
N LYS A 512 11.27 18.17 -16.32
CA LYS A 512 10.83 17.32 -17.45
C LYS A 512 9.44 17.72 -17.96
N VAL A 513 8.50 17.98 -17.06
CA VAL A 513 7.16 18.44 -17.44
C VAL A 513 7.21 19.84 -18.03
N ALA A 514 8.02 20.77 -17.48
CA ALA A 514 8.21 22.10 -18.05
C ALA A 514 8.75 22.04 -19.50
N ARG A 515 9.70 21.15 -19.79
CA ARG A 515 10.14 20.93 -21.18
C ARG A 515 9.05 20.33 -22.06
N HIS A 516 8.24 19.45 -21.52
CA HIS A 516 7.15 18.84 -22.27
C HIS A 516 6.13 19.88 -22.74
N VAL A 517 5.77 20.86 -21.91
CA VAL A 517 4.86 21.96 -22.27
C VAL A 517 5.57 23.10 -23.04
N GLY A 518 6.88 23.05 -23.18
CA GLY A 518 7.67 24.03 -23.94
C GLY A 518 8.21 25.21 -23.13
N ASP A 519 8.05 25.22 -21.80
CA ASP A 519 8.64 26.23 -20.92
C ASP A 519 10.10 25.90 -20.60
N THR A 520 10.97 26.19 -21.55
CA THR A 520 12.42 25.91 -21.45
C THR A 520 13.09 26.77 -20.39
N ALA A 521 12.64 28.02 -20.19
CA ALA A 521 13.23 28.90 -19.19
C ALA A 521 12.98 28.42 -17.77
N LEU A 522 11.75 28.00 -17.47
CA LEU A 522 11.42 27.38 -16.20
C LEU A 522 12.18 26.05 -16.03
N ALA A 523 12.25 25.23 -17.06
CA ALA A 523 12.96 23.95 -17.01
C ALA A 523 14.43 24.14 -16.62
N GLU A 524 15.14 25.10 -17.23
CA GLU A 524 16.54 25.42 -16.90
C GLU A 524 16.69 25.91 -15.43
N GLN A 525 15.77 26.74 -14.98
CA GLN A 525 15.76 27.19 -13.58
C GLN A 525 15.58 26.01 -12.60
N LEU A 526 14.61 25.13 -12.87
CA LEU A 526 14.31 23.97 -12.02
C LEU A 526 15.49 22.98 -12.02
N GLU A 527 16.15 22.78 -13.15
CA GLU A 527 17.35 21.93 -13.21
C GLU A 527 18.53 22.49 -12.42
N GLY A 528 18.72 23.82 -12.44
CA GLY A 528 19.68 24.45 -11.57
C GLY A 528 19.40 24.23 -10.09
N LEU A 529 18.11 24.17 -9.69
CA LEU A 529 17.73 23.81 -8.33
C LEU A 529 17.93 22.32 -8.05
N ALA A 530 17.70 21.46 -9.02
CA ALA A 530 17.86 20.02 -8.88
C ALA A 530 19.32 19.60 -8.56
N THR A 531 20.32 20.40 -8.95
CA THR A 531 21.73 20.09 -8.63
C THR A 531 22.07 20.16 -7.15
N ARG A 532 21.22 20.78 -6.33
CA ARG A 532 21.48 20.99 -4.90
C ARG A 532 21.44 19.70 -4.05
N TRP A 533 21.12 18.55 -4.66
CA TRP A 533 21.22 17.26 -3.99
C TRP A 533 22.62 17.03 -3.39
N VAL A 534 23.67 17.60 -3.98
CA VAL A 534 25.06 17.49 -3.50
C VAL A 534 25.23 17.99 -2.07
N ASN A 535 24.43 18.98 -1.66
CA ASN A 535 24.48 19.53 -0.30
C ASN A 535 24.04 18.57 0.80
N ALA A 536 23.40 17.46 0.42
CA ALA A 536 23.01 16.41 1.34
C ALA A 536 24.18 15.49 1.72
N PHE A 537 25.28 15.52 0.99
CA PHE A 537 26.38 14.59 1.15
C PHE A 537 27.63 15.25 1.73
N ASP A 538 28.35 14.47 2.53
CA ASP A 538 29.67 14.78 3.03
C ASP A 538 30.70 14.20 2.05
N ALA A 539 31.49 15.07 1.42
CA ALA A 539 32.45 14.67 0.41
C ALA A 539 33.63 13.83 0.96
N GLU A 540 33.94 13.93 2.28
CA GLU A 540 35.01 13.12 2.88
C GLU A 540 34.60 11.67 3.07
N THR A 541 33.35 11.45 3.47
CA THR A 541 32.83 10.10 3.75
C THR A 541 32.07 9.49 2.58
N GLY A 542 31.62 10.31 1.62
CA GLY A 542 30.74 9.90 0.53
C GLY A 542 29.32 9.53 0.98
N LEU A 543 28.97 9.75 2.22
CA LEU A 543 27.65 9.43 2.80
C LEU A 543 26.85 10.72 3.05
N LEU A 544 25.56 10.60 3.36
CA LEU A 544 24.75 11.74 3.79
C LEU A 544 25.38 12.42 5.01
N ILE A 545 25.23 13.74 5.09
CA ILE A 545 25.61 14.52 6.27
C ILE A 545 24.84 14.00 7.48
N ASP A 546 25.46 14.08 8.65
CA ASP A 546 24.82 13.65 9.88
C ASP A 546 23.69 14.61 10.27
N SER A 547 22.47 14.11 10.18
CA SER A 547 21.26 14.86 10.52
C SER A 547 20.17 13.90 10.99
N SER A 548 19.00 14.42 11.36
CA SER A 548 17.86 13.57 11.67
C SER A 548 17.33 12.89 10.41
N PHE A 549 16.99 11.61 10.52
CA PHE A 549 16.39 10.80 9.49
C PHE A 549 14.99 10.40 9.92
N TYR A 550 14.15 10.07 8.95
CA TYR A 550 12.80 9.61 9.28
C TYR A 550 12.85 8.16 9.79
N GLU A 551 13.26 7.23 8.95
CA GLU A 551 13.39 5.80 9.24
C GLU A 551 14.70 5.30 8.68
N GLY A 552 15.46 4.55 9.45
CA GLY A 552 16.82 4.15 9.10
C GLY A 552 17.88 5.20 9.47
N GLY A 553 19.04 5.12 8.86
CA GLY A 553 20.20 5.98 9.14
C GLY A 553 20.86 6.52 7.88
N ARG A 554 21.99 7.21 8.07
CA ARG A 554 22.74 7.79 6.95
C ARG A 554 23.17 6.76 5.91
N TRP A 555 23.43 5.53 6.30
CA TRP A 555 23.82 4.47 5.38
C TRP A 555 22.67 4.06 4.46
N ASN A 556 21.47 3.80 5.00
CA ASN A 556 20.31 3.37 4.22
C ASN A 556 19.93 4.41 3.15
N TYR A 557 19.92 5.70 3.52
CA TYR A 557 19.52 6.76 2.60
C TYR A 557 20.61 7.19 1.63
N SER A 558 21.89 6.83 1.85
CA SER A 558 23.00 7.26 1.02
C SER A 558 23.05 6.58 -0.36
N PHE A 559 22.35 5.47 -0.53
CA PHE A 559 22.41 4.64 -1.75
C PHE A 559 21.14 4.70 -2.60
N ARG A 560 20.35 5.75 -2.45
CA ARG A 560 19.24 6.04 -3.36
C ARG A 560 19.75 6.20 -4.80
N VAL A 561 18.95 5.72 -5.78
CA VAL A 561 19.21 5.91 -7.20
C VAL A 561 18.77 7.33 -7.60
N LEU A 562 19.72 8.27 -7.59
CA LEU A 562 19.48 9.67 -7.91
C LEU A 562 19.39 9.88 -9.43
N HIS A 563 18.79 11.01 -9.83
CA HIS A 563 18.76 11.44 -11.23
C HIS A 563 20.14 11.78 -11.82
N ASP A 564 21.13 11.98 -10.95
CA ASP A 564 22.49 12.28 -11.34
C ASP A 564 23.49 11.35 -10.64
N MET A 565 23.43 10.06 -10.99
CA MET A 565 24.28 9.04 -10.40
C MET A 565 25.76 9.19 -10.79
N ALA A 566 26.06 9.70 -11.99
CA ALA A 566 27.47 9.92 -12.37
C ALA A 566 28.13 10.96 -11.44
N ALA A 567 27.48 12.09 -11.26
CA ALA A 567 27.96 13.11 -10.32
C ALA A 567 27.97 12.61 -8.86
N ARG A 568 27.00 11.76 -8.48
CA ARG A 568 26.97 11.13 -7.16
C ARG A 568 28.17 10.20 -6.92
N ILE A 569 28.56 9.45 -7.91
CA ILE A 569 29.74 8.57 -7.89
C ILE A 569 31.01 9.41 -7.79
N ASP A 570 31.13 10.46 -8.61
CA ASP A 570 32.27 11.39 -8.59
C ASP A 570 32.41 12.05 -7.21
N LEU A 571 31.30 12.48 -6.61
CA LEU A 571 31.27 13.09 -5.26
C LEU A 571 31.81 12.14 -4.19
N ALA A 572 31.57 10.84 -4.35
CA ALA A 572 32.08 9.81 -3.42
C ALA A 572 33.56 9.45 -3.64
N GLY A 573 34.24 10.11 -4.57
CA GLY A 573 35.64 9.83 -4.89
C GLY A 573 35.84 8.92 -6.11
N GLY A 574 34.80 8.71 -6.92
CA GLY A 574 34.85 7.91 -8.15
C GLY A 574 34.27 6.50 -7.98
N GLU A 575 34.31 5.74 -9.10
CA GLU A 575 33.68 4.41 -9.15
C GLU A 575 34.20 3.43 -8.08
N ASP A 576 35.52 3.37 -7.87
CA ASP A 576 36.13 2.45 -6.90
C ASP A 576 35.74 2.80 -5.46
N ALA A 577 35.70 4.09 -5.12
CA ALA A 577 35.31 4.56 -3.79
C ALA A 577 33.82 4.31 -3.52
N TYR A 578 32.96 4.62 -4.50
CA TYR A 578 31.51 4.36 -4.35
C TYR A 578 31.20 2.86 -4.29
N LEU A 579 31.91 2.03 -5.09
CA LEU A 579 31.80 0.57 -5.01
C LEU A 579 32.19 0.06 -3.61
N ALA A 580 33.28 0.57 -3.04
CA ALA A 580 33.72 0.19 -1.71
C ALA A 580 32.68 0.57 -0.63
N LEU A 581 32.00 1.71 -0.79
CA LEU A 581 30.89 2.09 0.11
C LEU A 581 29.69 1.14 -0.01
N LEU A 582 29.27 0.82 -1.22
CA LEU A 582 28.18 -0.13 -1.47
C LEU A 582 28.55 -1.55 -0.95
N ASP A 583 29.75 -2.01 -1.30
CA ASP A 583 30.21 -3.33 -0.82
C ASP A 583 30.29 -3.36 0.70
N SER A 584 30.71 -2.27 1.34
CA SER A 584 30.70 -2.16 2.81
C SER A 584 29.27 -2.13 3.38
N PHE A 585 28.31 -1.50 2.69
CA PHE A 585 26.90 -1.50 3.09
C PHE A 585 26.29 -2.90 3.04
N PHE A 586 26.56 -3.64 1.98
CA PHE A 586 26.10 -5.02 1.81
C PHE A 586 27.03 -6.06 2.46
N GLY A 587 28.15 -5.66 3.06
CA GLY A 587 29.07 -6.51 3.80
C GLY A 587 30.01 -7.37 2.95
N TYR A 588 30.16 -7.08 1.67
CA TYR A 588 31.18 -7.74 0.86
C TYR A 588 32.57 -7.49 1.44
N GLY A 589 33.31 -8.58 1.72
CA GLY A 589 34.64 -8.48 2.31
C GLY A 589 34.71 -8.13 3.80
N ALA A 590 33.58 -7.93 4.47
CA ALA A 590 33.52 -7.72 5.91
C ALA A 590 33.23 -9.04 6.65
N GLU A 591 33.71 -9.12 7.93
CA GLU A 591 33.26 -10.20 8.80
C GLU A 591 31.78 -9.98 9.14
N PRO A 592 30.88 -10.93 8.82
CA PRO A 592 29.48 -10.79 9.07
C PRO A 592 29.17 -10.75 10.57
N VAL A 593 28.24 -9.88 10.95
CA VAL A 593 27.69 -9.86 12.30
C VAL A 593 26.59 -10.90 12.39
N THR A 594 26.94 -12.06 12.88
CA THR A 594 25.99 -13.15 13.08
C THR A 594 25.36 -13.08 14.46
N GLN A 595 24.17 -13.59 14.59
CA GLN A 595 23.66 -14.00 15.89
C GLN A 595 24.37 -15.28 16.29
N VAL A 596 25.10 -15.24 17.42
CA VAL A 596 25.57 -16.44 18.12
C VAL A 596 26.43 -17.41 17.27
N GLY A 597 27.57 -16.95 16.81
CA GLY A 597 28.70 -17.84 16.48
C GLY A 597 28.59 -18.69 15.20
N GLU A 598 27.53 -18.59 14.43
CA GLU A 598 27.41 -19.26 13.14
C GLU A 598 27.76 -18.32 11.99
N ARG A 599 28.42 -18.82 10.99
CA ARG A 599 28.72 -18.08 9.77
C ARG A 599 27.51 -18.08 8.89
N PRO A 600 26.99 -16.91 8.43
CA PRO A 600 25.82 -16.89 7.55
C PRO A 600 26.13 -17.59 6.23
N SER A 601 25.11 -18.14 5.62
CA SER A 601 25.17 -18.65 4.26
C SER A 601 25.43 -17.50 3.27
N VAL A 602 25.86 -17.83 2.06
CA VAL A 602 26.01 -16.83 0.97
C VAL A 602 24.68 -16.13 0.69
N ALA A 603 23.55 -16.81 0.80
CA ALA A 603 22.22 -16.25 0.62
C ALA A 603 21.89 -15.23 1.72
N GLU A 604 22.22 -15.51 2.96
CA GLU A 604 22.02 -14.55 4.08
C GLU A 604 22.90 -13.32 3.93
N LEU A 605 24.14 -13.50 3.46
CA LEU A 605 25.01 -12.36 3.15
C LEU A 605 24.44 -11.51 2.01
N ALA A 606 24.04 -12.15 0.92
CA ALA A 606 23.41 -11.46 -0.22
C ALA A 606 22.10 -10.78 0.16
N ALA A 607 21.30 -11.39 1.03
CA ALA A 607 20.09 -10.81 1.58
C ALA A 607 20.33 -9.70 2.60
N GLY A 608 21.56 -9.45 3.02
CA GLY A 608 21.88 -8.43 4.02
C GLY A 608 21.57 -8.81 5.47
N TYR A 609 21.09 -10.01 5.73
CA TYR A 609 20.66 -10.44 7.07
C TYR A 609 21.76 -10.42 8.11
N ALA A 610 22.94 -10.78 7.70
CA ALA A 610 24.08 -10.84 8.56
C ALA A 610 24.87 -9.53 8.55
N LEU A 611 24.37 -8.50 7.92
CA LEU A 611 25.09 -7.26 7.70
C LEU A 611 24.73 -6.20 8.71
N ASN A 612 25.71 -5.43 9.07
CA ASN A 612 25.55 -4.37 10.05
C ASN A 612 24.73 -3.17 9.57
N ARG A 613 24.47 -3.04 8.28
CA ARG A 613 24.03 -1.79 7.67
C ARG A 613 22.83 -1.92 6.76
N PHE A 614 22.74 -3.01 6.01
CA PHE A 614 21.57 -3.31 5.20
C PHE A 614 20.50 -3.97 6.07
N GLU A 615 19.31 -3.40 6.09
CA GLU A 615 18.20 -3.84 6.94
C GLU A 615 17.42 -5.00 6.36
N GLY A 616 17.76 -5.41 5.16
CA GLY A 616 17.17 -6.56 4.52
C GLY A 616 15.82 -6.32 3.91
N LEU A 617 15.61 -5.20 3.26
CA LEU A 617 14.37 -4.84 2.58
C LEU A 617 13.13 -4.88 3.49
N ASN A 618 13.32 -4.60 4.76
CA ASN A 618 12.20 -4.48 5.68
C ASN A 618 11.61 -3.07 5.70
N ASN A 619 12.20 -2.14 4.95
CA ASN A 619 11.76 -0.77 4.78
C ASN A 619 12.24 -0.15 3.44
N GLU A 620 11.60 0.92 3.01
CA GLU A 620 11.75 1.53 1.68
C GLU A 620 13.11 2.13 1.38
N PRO A 621 13.91 2.66 2.32
CA PRO A 621 15.24 3.17 1.99
C PRO A 621 16.12 2.16 1.27
N ASP A 622 15.93 0.87 1.55
CA ASP A 622 16.74 -0.21 1.00
C ASP A 622 16.25 -0.77 -0.34
N MET A 623 15.10 -0.32 -0.83
CA MET A 623 14.54 -0.82 -2.11
C MET A 623 15.39 -0.48 -3.33
N GLU A 624 16.09 0.65 -3.31
CA GLU A 624 16.88 1.15 -4.44
C GLU A 624 18.35 0.73 -4.35
N ALA A 625 18.88 0.54 -3.16
CA ALA A 625 20.31 0.31 -2.93
C ALA A 625 20.91 -0.87 -3.72
N PRO A 626 20.26 -2.06 -3.85
CA PRO A 626 20.77 -3.16 -4.65
C PRO A 626 20.97 -2.80 -6.13
N TRP A 627 20.20 -1.85 -6.64
CA TRP A 627 20.18 -1.46 -8.05
C TRP A 627 21.20 -0.37 -8.38
N ALA A 628 21.78 0.29 -7.38
CA ALA A 628 22.83 1.29 -7.57
C ALA A 628 24.08 0.71 -8.25
N TYR A 629 24.34 -0.58 -8.09
CA TYR A 629 25.46 -1.25 -8.76
C TYR A 629 25.44 -1.21 -10.29
N HIS A 630 24.25 -1.07 -10.90
CA HIS A 630 24.15 -0.89 -12.35
C HIS A 630 24.89 0.33 -12.86
N TYR A 631 24.93 1.40 -12.05
CA TYR A 631 25.64 2.64 -12.39
C TYR A 631 27.18 2.51 -12.26
N LEU A 632 27.65 1.41 -11.66
CA LEU A 632 29.04 1.03 -11.59
C LEU A 632 29.43 -0.08 -12.60
N GLY A 633 28.46 -0.55 -13.43
CA GLY A 633 28.64 -1.69 -14.32
C GLY A 633 28.86 -3.01 -13.59
N ARG A 634 28.23 -3.15 -12.43
CA ARG A 634 28.28 -4.35 -11.58
C ARG A 634 26.88 -4.97 -11.41
N PRO A 635 26.18 -5.29 -12.54
CA PRO A 635 24.88 -5.96 -12.46
C PRO A 635 24.97 -7.35 -11.78
N ASP A 636 26.16 -7.95 -11.72
CA ASP A 636 26.44 -9.17 -10.97
C ASP A 636 26.14 -9.02 -9.48
N ARG A 637 26.53 -7.91 -8.85
CA ARG A 637 26.23 -7.62 -7.44
C ARG A 637 24.73 -7.45 -7.21
N THR A 638 24.04 -6.77 -8.12
CA THR A 638 22.57 -6.68 -8.07
C THR A 638 21.95 -8.06 -8.13
N ALA A 639 22.40 -8.94 -9.03
CA ALA A 639 21.87 -10.29 -9.17
C ALA A 639 22.03 -11.11 -7.86
N GLU A 640 23.19 -11.01 -7.21
CA GLU A 640 23.47 -11.70 -5.94
C GLU A 640 22.52 -11.24 -4.82
N ILE A 641 22.39 -9.92 -4.64
CA ILE A 641 21.58 -9.34 -3.55
C ILE A 641 20.08 -9.57 -3.81
N VAL A 642 19.62 -9.30 -5.02
CA VAL A 642 18.19 -9.47 -5.38
C VAL A 642 17.78 -10.93 -5.26
N HIS A 643 18.62 -11.88 -5.73
CA HIS A 643 18.39 -13.30 -5.54
C HIS A 643 18.27 -13.65 -4.05
N GLY A 644 19.21 -13.20 -3.24
CA GLY A 644 19.20 -13.44 -1.80
C GLY A 644 17.94 -12.94 -1.12
N VAL A 645 17.51 -11.71 -1.44
CA VAL A 645 16.29 -11.11 -0.90
C VAL A 645 15.03 -11.86 -1.34
N VAL A 646 14.89 -12.11 -2.64
CA VAL A 646 13.70 -12.79 -3.21
C VAL A 646 13.54 -14.20 -2.64
N GLU A 647 14.64 -14.94 -2.48
CA GLU A 647 14.60 -16.34 -2.08
C GLU A 647 14.52 -16.56 -0.57
N ASN A 648 14.98 -15.60 0.24
CA ASN A 648 15.10 -15.82 1.68
C ASN A 648 14.19 -14.91 2.52
N MET A 649 13.70 -13.79 1.96
CA MET A 649 12.93 -12.82 2.75
C MET A 649 11.44 -12.88 2.50
N PHE A 650 11.02 -13.42 1.37
CA PHE A 650 9.61 -13.60 1.03
C PHE A 650 9.23 -15.07 1.07
N GLY A 651 8.08 -15.39 1.66
CA GLY A 651 7.67 -16.77 1.86
C GLY A 651 6.17 -16.95 1.98
N LEU A 652 5.78 -18.20 2.22
CA LEU A 652 4.41 -18.58 2.52
C LEU A 652 4.07 -18.26 3.99
N GLY A 653 2.77 -18.26 4.28
CA GLY A 653 2.26 -18.12 5.63
C GLY A 653 2.15 -16.67 6.10
N ARG A 654 1.63 -16.49 7.30
CA ARG A 654 1.30 -15.18 7.86
C ARG A 654 2.52 -14.29 8.10
N GLY A 655 3.70 -14.87 8.32
CA GLY A 655 4.98 -14.18 8.50
C GLY A 655 5.80 -14.01 7.22
N GLY A 656 5.23 -14.27 6.05
CA GLY A 656 5.94 -14.38 4.77
C GLY A 656 6.37 -13.06 4.12
N LEU A 657 6.34 -11.93 4.83
CA LEU A 657 6.89 -10.64 4.39
C LEU A 657 8.02 -10.18 5.33
N PRO A 658 9.08 -9.56 4.81
CA PRO A 658 10.23 -9.13 5.62
C PRO A 658 9.94 -7.94 6.54
N GLY A 659 8.93 -7.15 6.24
CA GLY A 659 8.55 -5.95 6.98
C GLY A 659 7.21 -5.42 6.52
N ASN A 660 6.95 -4.15 6.79
CA ASN A 660 5.72 -3.47 6.39
C ASN A 660 5.53 -3.54 4.87
N ASP A 661 4.36 -3.96 4.43
CA ASP A 661 4.02 -4.00 3.00
C ASP A 661 3.76 -2.62 2.40
N ASP A 662 3.37 -1.70 3.26
CA ASP A 662 3.13 -0.28 3.00
C ASP A 662 2.36 -0.03 1.70
N SER A 663 1.09 -0.44 1.74
CA SER A 663 0.14 -0.33 0.61
C SER A 663 0.59 -1.04 -0.66
N GLY A 664 1.33 -2.12 -0.50
CA GLY A 664 1.84 -2.92 -1.62
C GLY A 664 3.15 -2.43 -2.19
N GLY A 665 3.83 -1.47 -1.57
CA GLY A 665 5.15 -0.98 -2.01
C GLY A 665 6.19 -2.09 -1.98
N LEU A 666 6.28 -2.81 -0.86
CA LEU A 666 7.20 -3.93 -0.68
C LEU A 666 6.83 -5.12 -1.58
N SER A 667 5.56 -5.49 -1.63
CA SER A 667 5.06 -6.55 -2.50
C SER A 667 5.31 -6.24 -3.98
N SER A 668 5.14 -4.99 -4.40
CA SER A 668 5.44 -4.57 -5.79
C SER A 668 6.93 -4.63 -6.11
N TRP A 669 7.80 -4.38 -5.13
CA TRP A 669 9.24 -4.61 -5.29
C TRP A 669 9.54 -6.08 -5.61
N TYR A 670 8.94 -7.01 -4.84
CA TYR A 670 9.08 -8.43 -5.09
C TYR A 670 8.60 -8.82 -6.50
N VAL A 671 7.46 -8.27 -6.94
CA VAL A 671 6.93 -8.52 -8.30
C VAL A 671 7.95 -8.08 -9.35
N TRP A 672 8.45 -6.85 -9.27
CA TRP A 672 9.41 -6.33 -10.23
C TRP A 672 10.73 -7.12 -10.22
N ALA A 673 11.29 -7.35 -9.04
CA ALA A 673 12.53 -8.09 -8.88
C ALA A 673 12.43 -9.52 -9.44
N SER A 674 11.31 -10.21 -9.18
CA SER A 674 11.06 -11.56 -9.69
C SER A 674 10.88 -11.61 -11.21
N LEU A 675 10.45 -10.51 -11.84
CA LEU A 675 10.39 -10.38 -13.30
C LEU A 675 11.73 -10.03 -13.94
N GLY A 676 12.77 -9.77 -13.15
CA GLY A 676 14.08 -9.33 -13.62
C GLY A 676 14.10 -7.88 -14.07
N LEU A 677 13.19 -7.05 -13.57
CA LEU A 677 13.07 -5.63 -13.89
C LEU A 677 13.01 -4.79 -12.62
N PHE A 678 13.50 -3.55 -12.69
CA PHE A 678 13.31 -2.57 -11.64
C PHE A 678 13.03 -1.19 -12.27
N PRO A 679 11.86 -0.60 -12.03
CA PRO A 679 11.55 0.74 -12.51
C PRO A 679 12.35 1.78 -11.72
N VAL A 680 13.04 2.67 -12.40
CA VAL A 680 13.67 3.84 -11.78
C VAL A 680 12.67 4.98 -11.87
N ALA A 681 11.84 5.11 -10.85
CA ALA A 681 10.72 6.05 -10.80
C ALA A 681 11.18 7.48 -11.11
N GLY A 682 10.41 8.21 -11.93
CA GLY A 682 10.72 9.58 -12.37
C GLY A 682 11.85 9.71 -13.40
N GLN A 683 12.59 8.64 -13.67
CA GLN A 683 13.72 8.71 -14.60
C GLN A 683 13.43 8.13 -15.99
N GLY A 684 12.32 7.40 -16.12
CA GLY A 684 11.87 6.90 -17.41
C GLY A 684 12.67 5.73 -17.94
N LEU A 685 13.16 4.87 -17.05
CA LEU A 685 13.90 3.65 -17.39
C LEU A 685 13.63 2.50 -16.43
N TYR A 686 13.95 1.31 -16.90
CA TYR A 686 14.00 0.07 -16.11
C TYR A 686 15.42 -0.49 -16.13
N LEU A 687 15.87 -0.97 -14.98
CA LEU A 687 17.08 -1.79 -14.87
C LEU A 687 16.72 -3.25 -15.10
N VAL A 688 17.61 -3.98 -15.79
CA VAL A 688 17.40 -5.37 -16.20
C VAL A 688 18.31 -6.29 -15.39
N ASN A 689 17.75 -7.36 -14.84
CA ASN A 689 18.45 -8.35 -14.04
C ASN A 689 17.98 -9.78 -14.40
N ALA A 690 18.55 -10.79 -13.74
CA ALA A 690 18.11 -12.18 -13.89
C ALA A 690 16.70 -12.35 -13.30
N PRO A 691 15.71 -12.84 -14.08
CA PRO A 691 14.37 -13.11 -13.58
C PRO A 691 14.30 -14.41 -12.78
N SER A 692 13.30 -14.54 -11.91
CA SER A 692 13.02 -15.73 -11.12
C SER A 692 12.14 -16.76 -11.86
N PHE A 693 11.82 -16.51 -13.13
CA PHE A 693 10.93 -17.38 -13.95
C PHE A 693 11.55 -17.64 -15.31
N ALA A 694 11.34 -18.86 -15.80
CA ALA A 694 11.76 -19.22 -17.15
C ALA A 694 10.98 -18.44 -18.21
N TRP A 695 9.75 -18.10 -17.92
CA TRP A 695 8.87 -17.31 -18.78
C TRP A 695 7.90 -16.47 -17.96
N SER A 696 7.68 -15.24 -18.43
CA SER A 696 6.64 -14.37 -17.94
C SER A 696 6.06 -13.49 -19.05
N ARG A 697 4.82 -13.04 -18.86
CA ARG A 697 4.13 -12.15 -19.80
C ARG A 697 3.40 -11.07 -19.04
N LEU A 698 3.71 -9.82 -19.39
CA LEU A 698 3.10 -8.62 -18.82
C LEU A 698 2.21 -7.95 -19.86
N ARG A 699 0.99 -7.61 -19.48
CA ARG A 699 0.11 -6.78 -20.29
C ARG A 699 0.27 -5.33 -19.87
N LEU A 700 1.06 -4.58 -20.63
CA LEU A 700 1.40 -3.16 -20.40
C LEU A 700 0.35 -2.28 -21.08
N GLY A 701 -0.72 -1.95 -20.36
CA GLY A 701 -1.87 -1.28 -20.97
C GLY A 701 -2.52 -2.14 -22.07
N ARG A 702 -2.32 -1.75 -23.35
CA ARG A 702 -2.79 -2.49 -24.53
C ARG A 702 -1.72 -3.40 -25.11
N GLU A 703 -0.47 -3.13 -24.85
CA GLU A 703 0.67 -3.86 -25.37
C GLU A 703 1.02 -5.05 -24.49
N THR A 704 1.86 -5.94 -25.01
CA THR A 704 2.31 -7.13 -24.30
C THR A 704 3.81 -7.23 -24.35
N LEU A 705 4.46 -7.38 -23.20
CA LEU A 705 5.86 -7.76 -23.09
C LEU A 705 5.96 -9.21 -22.67
N GLU A 706 6.74 -9.99 -23.41
CA GLU A 706 7.07 -11.36 -23.08
C GLU A 706 8.54 -11.46 -22.70
N ILE A 707 8.81 -11.99 -21.51
CA ILE A 707 10.17 -12.22 -20.99
C ILE A 707 10.42 -13.72 -21.02
N THR A 708 11.47 -14.12 -21.70
CA THR A 708 11.85 -15.51 -21.86
C THR A 708 13.31 -15.68 -21.50
N THR A 709 13.69 -16.82 -20.93
CA THR A 709 15.08 -17.08 -20.55
C THR A 709 15.64 -18.31 -21.26
N THR A 710 16.95 -18.31 -21.50
CA THR A 710 17.74 -19.51 -21.80
C THR A 710 18.73 -19.77 -20.65
N GLY A 711 19.18 -21.00 -20.50
CA GLY A 711 20.07 -21.38 -19.40
C GLY A 711 19.44 -21.29 -18.00
N PHE A 712 18.13 -21.09 -17.92
CA PHE A 712 17.41 -20.95 -16.67
C PHE A 712 17.52 -22.20 -15.78
N VAL A 713 17.80 -21.96 -14.53
CA VAL A 713 17.72 -22.95 -13.44
C VAL A 713 16.76 -22.40 -12.40
N GLU A 714 15.76 -23.21 -12.01
CA GLU A 714 14.79 -22.79 -10.98
C GLU A 714 15.54 -22.32 -9.74
N PRO A 715 15.36 -21.07 -9.30
CA PRO A 715 16.07 -20.54 -8.14
C PRO A 715 15.58 -21.17 -6.83
N GLY A 716 16.33 -20.97 -5.74
CA GLY A 716 15.98 -21.47 -4.43
C GLY A 716 16.94 -20.93 -3.38
N PRO A 717 16.57 -21.00 -2.08
CA PRO A 717 17.36 -20.42 -1.01
C PRO A 717 18.78 -21.02 -0.88
N ASP A 718 18.92 -22.30 -1.25
CA ASP A 718 20.20 -23.01 -1.20
C ASP A 718 20.94 -23.06 -2.55
N ARG A 719 20.46 -22.32 -3.54
CA ARG A 719 21.05 -22.27 -4.89
C ARG A 719 21.78 -20.94 -5.10
N PRO A 720 22.92 -20.99 -5.81
CA PRO A 720 23.61 -19.76 -6.16
C PRO A 720 22.75 -18.93 -7.13
N PRO A 721 22.94 -17.59 -7.15
CA PRO A 721 22.30 -16.73 -8.13
C PRO A 721 22.71 -17.10 -9.56
N GLN A 722 21.86 -16.76 -10.51
CA GLN A 722 22.20 -16.75 -11.92
C GLN A 722 22.49 -15.33 -12.38
N TYR A 723 23.35 -15.22 -13.39
CA TYR A 723 23.81 -13.95 -13.93
C TYR A 723 23.40 -13.85 -15.40
N VAL A 724 23.02 -12.65 -15.81
CA VAL A 724 22.72 -12.35 -17.20
C VAL A 724 24.00 -12.48 -18.02
N GLN A 725 23.97 -13.30 -19.08
CA GLN A 725 25.06 -13.50 -20.02
C GLN A 725 24.89 -12.65 -21.26
N ALA A 726 23.67 -12.56 -21.79
CA ALA A 726 23.30 -11.76 -22.94
C ALA A 726 21.80 -11.42 -22.89
N VAL A 727 21.40 -10.38 -23.56
CA VAL A 727 20.00 -9.96 -23.70
C VAL A 727 19.70 -9.63 -25.15
N TRP A 728 18.50 -9.98 -25.60
CA TRP A 728 17.93 -9.53 -26.86
C TRP A 728 16.57 -8.88 -26.58
N PHE A 729 16.38 -7.70 -27.15
CA PHE A 729 15.09 -7.02 -27.11
C PHE A 729 14.53 -6.92 -28.54
N ASN A 730 13.38 -7.55 -28.78
CA ASN A 730 12.78 -7.65 -30.11
C ASN A 730 13.78 -8.19 -31.17
N ASP A 731 14.41 -9.30 -30.82
CA ASP A 731 15.43 -10.01 -31.64
C ASP A 731 16.72 -9.18 -31.92
N GLN A 732 16.89 -8.03 -31.31
CA GLN A 732 18.11 -7.25 -31.43
C GLN A 732 18.98 -7.43 -30.17
N PRO A 733 20.30 -7.66 -30.34
CA PRO A 733 21.21 -7.69 -29.18
C PRO A 733 21.11 -6.42 -28.34
N TRP A 734 21.06 -6.59 -27.03
CA TRP A 734 20.91 -5.49 -26.06
C TRP A 734 22.03 -5.55 -25.03
N GLU A 735 23.03 -4.68 -25.20
CA GLU A 735 24.26 -4.71 -24.41
C GLU A 735 24.15 -3.92 -23.10
N GLN A 736 23.05 -3.19 -22.90
CA GLN A 736 22.83 -2.31 -21.76
C GLN A 736 22.06 -3.03 -20.67
N SER A 737 22.44 -2.80 -19.42
CA SER A 737 21.69 -3.33 -18.25
C SER A 737 20.46 -2.49 -17.90
N TRP A 738 19.96 -1.70 -18.84
CA TRP A 738 18.78 -0.86 -18.70
C TRP A 738 18.04 -0.71 -20.02
N ILE A 739 16.73 -0.37 -19.93
CA ILE A 739 15.87 -0.12 -21.08
C ILE A 739 14.96 1.06 -20.77
N THR A 740 14.68 1.93 -21.74
CA THR A 740 13.81 3.08 -21.49
C THR A 740 12.37 2.63 -21.28
N THR A 741 11.64 3.36 -20.44
CA THR A 741 10.20 3.12 -20.18
C THR A 741 9.40 3.16 -21.49
N ARG A 742 9.72 4.06 -22.42
CA ARG A 742 9.06 4.13 -23.73
C ARG A 742 9.28 2.89 -24.59
N GLU A 743 10.48 2.35 -24.59
CA GLU A 743 10.81 1.14 -25.36
C GLU A 743 10.09 -0.07 -24.76
N LEU A 744 10.20 -0.26 -23.44
CA LEU A 744 9.59 -1.39 -22.74
C LEU A 744 8.05 -1.38 -22.90
N HIS A 745 7.41 -0.22 -22.78
CA HIS A 745 5.96 -0.09 -22.86
C HIS A 745 5.38 -0.22 -24.29
N ARG A 746 6.23 -0.28 -25.33
CA ARG A 746 5.80 -0.69 -26.65
C ARG A 746 5.58 -2.19 -26.78
N GLY A 747 5.97 -2.95 -25.74
CA GLY A 747 5.86 -4.41 -25.73
C GLY A 747 6.89 -5.08 -26.62
N GLY A 748 6.65 -6.37 -26.87
CA GLY A 748 7.54 -7.21 -27.65
C GLY A 748 8.14 -8.34 -26.83
N THR A 749 9.36 -8.75 -27.16
CA THR A 749 10.06 -9.87 -26.54
C THR A 749 11.36 -9.42 -25.89
N LEU A 750 11.60 -9.88 -24.67
CA LEU A 750 12.85 -9.71 -23.94
C LEU A 750 13.41 -11.12 -23.65
N LEU A 751 14.42 -11.54 -24.41
CA LEU A 751 15.11 -12.80 -24.21
C LEU A 751 16.37 -12.56 -23.38
N ILE A 752 16.50 -13.31 -22.28
CA ILE A 752 17.61 -13.18 -21.33
C ILE A 752 18.33 -14.52 -21.25
N ASP A 753 19.59 -14.57 -21.64
CA ASP A 753 20.45 -15.73 -21.44
C ASP A 753 21.10 -15.69 -20.06
N LEU A 754 21.02 -16.79 -19.33
CA LEU A 754 21.48 -16.89 -17.95
C LEU A 754 22.60 -17.89 -17.78
N GLY A 755 23.53 -17.60 -16.90
CA GLY A 755 24.63 -18.50 -16.57
C GLY A 755 25.00 -18.48 -15.08
N PRO A 756 25.86 -19.44 -14.65
CA PRO A 756 26.20 -19.62 -13.25
C PRO A 756 27.31 -18.66 -12.75
N THR A 757 27.89 -17.88 -13.63
CA THR A 757 29.01 -16.98 -13.31
C THR A 757 28.77 -15.58 -13.88
N PRO A 758 29.28 -14.52 -13.23
CA PRO A 758 29.24 -13.17 -13.78
C PRO A 758 29.78 -13.10 -15.21
N SER A 759 29.20 -12.21 -16.01
CA SER A 759 29.56 -11.95 -17.40
C SER A 759 30.02 -10.51 -17.62
N ALA A 760 30.42 -10.19 -18.87
CA ALA A 760 30.70 -8.83 -19.27
C ALA A 760 29.44 -8.03 -19.72
N TRP A 761 28.26 -8.63 -19.75
CA TRP A 761 27.06 -7.94 -20.16
C TRP A 761 26.70 -6.82 -19.17
N GLY A 762 26.28 -5.66 -19.70
CA GLY A 762 25.87 -4.51 -18.91
C GLY A 762 27.00 -3.78 -18.16
N THR A 763 28.29 -4.18 -18.39
CA THR A 763 29.42 -3.60 -17.67
C THR A 763 29.98 -2.34 -18.33
N THR A 764 29.67 -2.06 -19.58
CA THR A 764 30.30 -0.97 -20.37
C THR A 764 29.44 0.27 -20.48
N THR A 765 28.14 0.12 -20.65
CA THR A 765 27.20 1.23 -20.84
C THR A 765 26.38 1.45 -19.57
N ARG A 766 26.66 2.54 -18.86
CA ARG A 766 25.95 2.90 -17.63
C ARG A 766 24.53 3.37 -17.93
N PRO A 767 23.58 3.22 -16.99
CA PRO A 767 22.29 3.87 -17.08
C PRO A 767 22.44 5.39 -17.21
N PRO A 768 21.46 6.07 -17.85
CA PRO A 768 21.51 7.53 -18.02
C PRO A 768 21.67 8.29 -16.71
N SER A 769 22.41 9.40 -16.77
CA SER A 769 22.61 10.35 -15.68
C SER A 769 22.50 11.76 -16.26
N VAL A 770 22.12 12.74 -15.43
CA VAL A 770 22.07 14.15 -15.87
C VAL A 770 23.46 14.65 -16.26
N THR A 771 24.45 14.42 -15.43
CA THR A 771 25.84 14.71 -15.72
C THR A 771 26.47 13.58 -16.54
N PRO A 772 27.17 13.85 -17.66
CA PRO A 772 27.92 12.81 -18.34
C PRO A 772 29.03 12.24 -17.45
N PRO A 773 29.28 10.92 -17.49
CA PRO A 773 30.35 10.30 -16.70
C PRO A 773 31.71 10.98 -16.96
N GLY A 774 32.45 11.30 -15.90
CA GLY A 774 33.79 11.91 -15.98
C GLY A 774 33.82 13.42 -16.34
N ALA A 775 32.67 14.10 -16.28
CA ALA A 775 32.61 15.54 -16.57
C ALA A 775 33.20 16.44 -15.47
N GLY A 776 33.64 15.90 -14.34
CA GLY A 776 34.17 16.62 -13.18
C GLY A 776 33.13 17.58 -12.56
N HIS A 777 32.95 17.56 -11.27
CA HIS A 777 32.08 18.50 -10.57
C HIS A 777 32.87 19.80 -10.33
N ASP A 778 32.59 20.85 -11.10
CA ASP A 778 32.75 22.21 -10.57
C ASP A 778 31.63 22.39 -9.54
N ALA A 779 32.01 22.38 -8.27
CA ALA A 779 31.03 22.56 -7.16
C ALA A 779 30.21 23.84 -7.46
N PRO A 780 28.88 23.76 -7.56
CA PRO A 780 28.09 24.95 -7.79
C PRO A 780 28.34 25.91 -6.65
N SER A 781 28.82 27.09 -6.95
CA SER A 781 29.05 28.17 -5.98
C SER A 781 27.72 28.44 -5.32
N GLY A 782 27.61 28.20 -4.00
CA GLY A 782 26.40 28.39 -3.18
C GLY A 782 25.96 29.86 -3.03
N ALA A 783 25.92 30.61 -4.13
CA ALA A 783 25.35 31.94 -4.14
C ALA A 783 23.82 31.85 -4.22
N PRO A 784 23.09 32.53 -3.32
CA PRO A 784 21.64 32.57 -3.40
C PRO A 784 21.19 33.18 -4.71
N VAL A 785 20.37 32.44 -5.46
CA VAL A 785 19.73 32.98 -6.67
C VAL A 785 18.74 34.07 -6.24
N PRO A 786 18.80 35.28 -6.79
CA PRO A 786 17.85 36.33 -6.46
C PRO A 786 16.44 35.90 -6.86
N LEU A 787 15.52 35.96 -5.93
CA LEU A 787 14.10 35.79 -6.20
C LEU A 787 13.62 36.94 -7.07
N THR A 788 13.45 36.71 -8.38
CA THR A 788 12.70 37.65 -9.22
C THR A 788 11.23 37.49 -8.91
N THR A 789 10.70 38.40 -8.12
CA THR A 789 9.26 38.59 -7.94
C THR A 789 8.68 39.10 -9.26
N THR A 790 8.10 38.21 -10.04
CA THR A 790 7.11 38.61 -11.03
C THR A 790 5.77 38.74 -10.31
N GLY A 791 5.20 39.94 -10.36
CA GLY A 791 3.99 40.36 -9.66
C GLY A 791 2.70 39.70 -10.16
#